data_0e398307beb91a4f6c60edeeef169a75
#
_entry.id   0e398307beb91a4f6c60edeeef169a75
#
_cell.length_a   1.000
_cell.length_b   1.000
_cell.length_c   1.000
_cell.angle_alpha   90.00
_cell.angle_beta   90.00
_cell.angle_gamma   90.00
#
_symmetry.space_group_name_H-M   'P 1'
#
loop_
_entity.id
_entity.type
_entity.pdbx_description
1 polymer ?
#
loop_
_entity_poly.entity_id
_entity_poly.type
_entity_poly.pdbx_seq_one_letter_code
_entity_poly.pdbx_strand_id
1 'polypeptide(L)'
;MKYGKIAAAVLLGGLLFVGGIGALRAQQRVSAGAWLVSDVWEMPAPAFKAEKNIRGEAFDTPRILALPGVDMQKMTESRPADGAALRQGKGGLYWHALPVDTAAQTADASAEGDTSGRIAWRYYCTYLTADRFVKAEYALRFAPVYELYIDGKKVLTQGKAQAAGDTAKPAQKTYSAAVEPGLHVLIVRALEEPGRPYALPELTVKTETDDAVLALSLQARERYDLQHYLFGERVGAPKLSHDGRFYAITYTAAKADRSGYERNLTVGRTDNGQAVAVYKGVSRFAFAPNAPYFGYMQREGKKTRIYAGVSGEPAQPVYETAEELGGFAWAPDGSYMVVEVVTRPEADKSGLYSLSSPADQWPDFKDRTHLYKLDLQSWLAGLNADRKAGRFTRKRNTENAWLEPLTYGPLSADLKDISADGTKLLFTTTEMVDSVRVYMLQRIYLMDLRTRETELLWQTVQRFSGAAFSPDARKLFVVGSESMFADPAFVNSRQPGDSLYVNDYNGTPFIFDLDTKQAHFIGRDFRPSVGWFSFDPTGRCVYMLATEGDGVNLYAYRMESGYDKPVFTRVPLKTHNTEQVAMGGDYMLYTGTTASEPVRAYLSKGPLGNPQARRSETVLLDPQQSLADQGVAVNHWFDLKFATPEGDSIQGTLYLPDGLTLEELQAGTKQYPCITYYYGGTTPTLKSLDARYPKQVWASHGYVVLVLQPSGAIGYGREFAARHVNDWGKTAGGDIMAAVQQACERYPFIDAGKIGCIGASYGGFMTQYL
;
A
#
# COMPACT_ATOMS: atom_id res chain seq x y z
N MET A 1 -18.86 -4.32 21.89
CA MET A 1 -18.10 -3.44 22.79
C MET A 1 -17.23 -4.28 23.71
N LYS A 2 -15.93 -4.22 23.59
CA LYS A 2 -14.81 -4.77 24.36
C LYS A 2 -13.84 -5.59 23.52
N TYR A 3 -13.18 -4.95 22.57
CA TYR A 3 -11.90 -5.41 22.02
C TYR A 3 -11.03 -4.17 21.72
N GLY A 4 -10.62 -3.52 22.76
CA GLY A 4 -9.81 -2.31 22.66
C GLY A 4 -8.82 -2.17 23.79
N LYS A 5 -8.15 -3.24 24.23
CA LYS A 5 -7.10 -3.13 25.27
C LYS A 5 -6.18 -4.37 25.35
N ILE A 6 -5.72 -4.96 24.26
CA ILE A 6 -4.69 -6.03 24.30
C ILE A 6 -3.57 -5.84 23.25
N ALA A 7 -3.35 -4.65 22.77
CA ALA A 7 -2.24 -4.39 21.83
C ALA A 7 -1.08 -3.57 22.42
N ALA A 8 -1.04 -3.35 23.74
CA ALA A 8 -0.02 -2.52 24.39
C ALA A 8 0.83 -3.22 25.45
N ALA A 9 0.82 -4.54 25.56
CA ALA A 9 1.46 -5.24 26.68
C ALA A 9 2.47 -6.34 26.29
N VAL A 10 2.98 -6.39 25.06
CA VAL A 10 3.97 -7.42 24.65
C VAL A 10 5.30 -6.82 24.17
N LEU A 11 5.62 -5.59 24.52
CA LEU A 11 6.91 -4.96 24.18
C LEU A 11 7.71 -4.49 25.40
N LEU A 12 7.53 -5.12 26.55
CA LEU A 12 8.32 -4.81 27.75
C LEU A 12 8.61 -6.10 28.53
N GLY A 13 9.57 -6.86 28.04
CA GLY A 13 10.05 -8.06 28.74
C GLY A 13 11.36 -8.56 28.18
N GLY A 14 12.46 -8.10 28.76
CA GLY A 14 13.73 -8.77 28.62
C GLY A 14 14.93 -7.92 28.23
N LEU A 15 15.45 -7.11 29.17
CA LEU A 15 16.86 -6.69 29.17
C LEU A 15 17.28 -6.40 30.62
N LEU A 16 17.65 -7.46 31.31
CA LEU A 16 18.56 -7.36 32.46
C LEU A 16 19.98 -7.42 31.90
N PHE A 17 20.69 -6.33 31.92
CA PHE A 17 22.11 -6.28 31.64
C PHE A 17 22.89 -5.90 32.88
N VAL A 18 23.87 -6.75 33.19
CA VAL A 18 24.91 -6.64 34.21
C VAL A 18 25.85 -5.47 33.85
N GLY A 19 26.19 -4.71 34.86
CA GLY A 19 26.99 -3.50 34.75
C GLY A 19 28.39 -3.67 34.17
N GLY A 20 28.81 -2.66 33.46
CA GLY A 20 30.16 -2.43 32.96
C GLY A 20 30.38 -0.96 32.64
N ILE A 21 31.09 -0.29 33.52
CA ILE A 21 31.91 0.93 33.33
C ILE A 21 31.35 2.00 32.40
N GLY A 22 30.77 3.06 32.97
CA GLY A 22 30.30 4.25 32.25
C GLY A 22 31.43 5.03 31.57
N ALA A 23 31.51 4.91 30.26
CA ALA A 23 32.03 5.99 29.45
C ALA A 23 30.96 7.09 29.41
N LEU A 24 31.27 8.30 29.87
CA LEU A 24 30.46 9.48 29.65
C LEU A 24 30.30 9.67 28.12
N ARG A 25 29.16 9.25 27.57
CA ARG A 25 28.82 9.49 26.17
C ARG A 25 28.36 10.95 26.06
N ALA A 26 28.85 11.66 25.07
CA ALA A 26 28.52 13.07 24.86
C ALA A 26 27.13 13.19 24.24
N GLN A 27 26.27 14.04 24.82
CA GLN A 27 24.97 14.41 24.25
C GLN A 27 25.13 14.87 22.80
N GLN A 28 24.32 14.37 21.88
CA GLN A 28 24.39 14.84 20.50
C GLN A 28 23.95 16.30 20.42
N ARG A 29 24.75 17.09 19.74
CA ARG A 29 24.53 18.51 19.50
C ARG A 29 24.74 18.81 18.03
N VAL A 30 23.71 19.39 17.40
CA VAL A 30 23.79 19.89 16.01
C VAL A 30 23.55 21.40 16.00
N SER A 31 24.28 22.12 15.14
CA SER A 31 24.13 23.57 14.99
C SER A 31 23.85 23.91 13.52
N ALA A 32 23.01 24.92 13.30
CA ALA A 32 22.73 25.38 11.96
C ALA A 32 23.97 26.01 11.35
N GLY A 33 24.47 25.46 10.25
CA GLY A 33 25.61 25.99 9.48
C GLY A 33 25.20 27.00 8.40
N ALA A 34 23.90 27.06 8.07
CA ALA A 34 23.32 27.97 7.09
C ALA A 34 21.81 28.12 7.33
N TRP A 35 21.24 29.14 6.71
CA TRP A 35 19.80 29.43 6.74
C TRP A 35 19.28 29.71 5.33
N LEU A 36 18.03 29.31 5.06
CA LEU A 36 17.22 29.92 4.02
C LEU A 36 16.68 31.24 4.57
N VAL A 37 17.01 32.34 3.95
CA VAL A 37 16.64 33.70 4.38
C VAL A 37 15.72 34.29 3.33
N SER A 38 14.56 34.79 3.74
CA SER A 38 13.65 35.42 2.80
C SER A 38 14.08 36.84 2.45
N ASP A 39 13.64 37.36 1.30
CA ASP A 39 13.56 38.79 1.11
C ASP A 39 12.70 39.44 2.20
N VAL A 40 12.88 40.76 2.39
CA VAL A 40 12.13 41.50 3.41
C VAL A 40 10.67 41.65 2.99
N TRP A 41 9.77 41.20 3.84
CA TRP A 41 8.34 41.41 3.66
C TRP A 41 7.88 42.65 4.44
N GLU A 42 7.41 43.66 3.73
CA GLU A 42 7.02 44.94 4.31
C GLU A 42 5.51 45.13 4.28
N MET A 43 5.00 45.78 5.31
CA MET A 43 3.61 46.25 5.37
C MET A 43 3.56 47.73 5.87
N PRO A 44 2.56 48.54 5.45
CA PRO A 44 2.37 49.85 6.02
C PRO A 44 2.15 49.77 7.54
N ALA A 45 2.82 50.64 8.28
CA ALA A 45 2.49 50.84 9.67
C ALA A 45 1.17 51.60 9.82
N PRO A 46 0.41 51.43 10.90
CA PRO A 46 -0.79 52.21 11.16
C PRO A 46 -0.44 53.73 11.26
N ALA A 47 -1.31 54.55 10.70
CA ALA A 47 -1.21 56.00 10.91
C ALA A 47 -1.25 56.29 12.43
N PHE A 48 -0.50 57.30 12.85
CA PHE A 48 -0.39 57.71 14.27
C PHE A 48 0.18 56.65 15.18
N LYS A 49 0.99 55.69 14.67
CA LYS A 49 1.60 54.62 15.48
C LYS A 49 2.42 55.10 16.69
N ALA A 50 2.91 56.34 16.63
CA ALA A 50 3.70 56.93 17.72
C ALA A 50 2.81 57.46 18.88
N GLU A 51 1.52 57.60 18.66
CA GLU A 51 0.58 58.10 19.64
C GLU A 51 -0.02 56.94 20.50
N LYS A 52 -0.40 57.28 21.70
CA LYS A 52 -1.14 56.34 22.56
C LYS A 52 -2.62 56.41 22.24
N ASN A 53 -3.31 55.30 22.32
CA ASN A 53 -4.75 55.24 22.17
C ASN A 53 -5.46 55.85 23.42
N ILE A 54 -6.78 55.93 23.41
CA ILE A 54 -7.60 56.51 24.49
C ILE A 54 -7.44 55.76 25.83
N ARG A 55 -6.89 54.54 25.84
CA ARG A 55 -6.56 53.75 27.03
C ARG A 55 -5.14 54.00 27.52
N GLY A 56 -4.40 54.88 26.89
CA GLY A 56 -3.00 55.15 27.16
C GLY A 56 -2.02 54.09 26.67
N GLU A 57 -2.46 53.19 25.80
CA GLU A 57 -1.65 52.09 25.25
C GLU A 57 -0.93 52.51 23.97
N ALA A 58 0.37 52.17 23.92
CA ALA A 58 1.21 52.42 22.74
C ALA A 58 1.02 51.31 21.70
N PHE A 59 1.31 51.60 20.40
CA PHE A 59 1.46 50.58 19.37
C PHE A 59 2.88 49.99 19.44
N ASP A 60 3.04 49.13 20.46
CA ASP A 60 4.32 48.55 20.87
C ASP A 60 4.64 47.18 20.18
N THR A 61 5.76 46.61 20.52
CA THR A 61 6.23 45.31 19.97
C THR A 61 5.20 44.19 20.12
N PRO A 62 4.51 43.97 21.24
CA PRO A 62 3.46 42.96 21.34
C PRO A 62 2.34 43.12 20.29
N ARG A 63 1.94 44.34 19.99
CA ARG A 63 0.94 44.60 18.97
C ARG A 63 1.49 44.40 17.56
N ILE A 64 2.75 44.79 17.33
CA ILE A 64 3.42 44.51 16.04
C ILE A 64 3.51 43.00 15.81
N LEU A 65 3.90 42.21 16.82
CA LEU A 65 3.97 40.75 16.74
C LEU A 65 2.60 40.08 16.48
N ALA A 66 1.50 40.71 16.94
CA ALA A 66 0.16 40.24 16.72
C ALA A 66 -0.41 40.59 15.32
N LEU A 67 0.30 41.38 14.52
CA LEU A 67 -0.13 41.70 13.15
C LEU A 67 -0.12 40.42 12.27
N PRO A 68 -1.11 40.31 11.38
CA PRO A 68 -1.11 39.22 10.40
C PRO A 68 0.13 39.33 9.53
N GLY A 69 0.89 38.26 9.45
CA GLY A 69 2.01 38.08 8.53
C GLY A 69 1.70 37.05 7.46
N VAL A 70 2.71 36.44 6.90
CA VAL A 70 2.55 35.24 6.10
C VAL A 70 1.97 34.12 7.01
N ASP A 71 1.03 33.36 6.48
CA ASP A 71 0.46 32.21 7.17
C ASP A 71 1.56 31.17 7.43
N MET A 72 1.92 31.00 8.70
CA MET A 72 3.06 30.14 9.10
C MET A 72 2.78 28.68 8.83
N GLN A 73 1.53 28.24 8.89
CA GLN A 73 1.15 26.88 8.54
C GLN A 73 1.36 26.63 7.02
N LYS A 74 0.86 27.52 6.19
CA LYS A 74 1.08 27.44 4.73
C LYS A 74 2.55 27.55 4.35
N MET A 75 3.30 28.41 5.05
CA MET A 75 4.75 28.54 4.83
C MET A 75 5.47 27.23 5.17
N THR A 76 5.11 26.59 6.27
CA THR A 76 5.64 25.27 6.65
C THR A 76 5.31 24.21 5.60
N GLU A 77 4.06 24.15 5.16
CA GLU A 77 3.60 23.21 4.14
C GLU A 77 4.25 23.43 2.76
N SER A 78 4.60 24.68 2.42
CA SER A 78 5.27 25.02 1.16
C SER A 78 6.73 24.57 1.09
N ARG A 79 7.31 24.17 2.21
CA ARG A 79 8.70 23.71 2.31
C ARG A 79 9.68 24.65 1.62
N PRO A 80 10.03 25.80 2.23
CA PRO A 80 10.95 26.78 1.66
C PRO A 80 12.22 26.17 1.07
N ALA A 81 12.64 26.63 -0.11
CA ALA A 81 13.86 26.19 -0.78
C ALA A 81 14.58 27.39 -1.39
N ASP A 82 15.88 27.27 -1.62
CA ASP A 82 16.69 28.29 -2.28
C ASP A 82 16.12 28.64 -3.66
N GLY A 83 15.91 29.93 -3.92
CA GLY A 83 15.26 30.44 -5.12
C GLY A 83 13.73 30.27 -5.17
N ALA A 84 13.10 29.61 -4.20
CA ALA A 84 11.66 29.46 -4.14
C ALA A 84 10.98 30.79 -3.78
N ALA A 85 9.78 31.03 -4.36
CA ALA A 85 9.01 32.24 -4.07
C ALA A 85 8.32 32.14 -2.70
N LEU A 86 8.58 33.09 -1.83
CA LEU A 86 7.78 33.35 -0.62
C LEU A 86 6.42 33.93 -0.99
N ARG A 87 6.37 34.78 -2.03
CA ARG A 87 5.15 35.42 -2.57
C ARG A 87 5.28 35.57 -4.09
N GLN A 88 4.31 35.04 -4.82
CA GLN A 88 4.23 35.18 -6.27
C GLN A 88 3.60 36.52 -6.68
N GLY A 89 4.01 37.09 -7.82
CA GLY A 89 3.44 38.31 -8.44
C GLY A 89 4.48 39.37 -8.74
N LYS A 90 4.06 40.57 -9.22
CA LYS A 90 4.94 41.73 -9.44
C LYS A 90 5.56 42.15 -8.10
N GLY A 91 6.92 42.12 -8.00
CA GLY A 91 7.65 42.30 -6.75
C GLY A 91 7.66 41.02 -5.91
N GLY A 92 7.85 39.86 -6.54
CA GLY A 92 7.99 38.57 -5.85
C GLY A 92 9.07 38.61 -4.79
N LEU A 93 8.83 37.93 -3.68
CA LEU A 93 9.81 37.72 -2.61
C LEU A 93 10.30 36.28 -2.67
N TYR A 94 11.59 36.08 -2.45
CA TYR A 94 12.26 34.80 -2.65
C TYR A 94 13.06 34.38 -1.42
N TRP A 95 13.39 33.11 -1.36
CA TRP A 95 14.28 32.54 -0.38
C TRP A 95 15.70 32.42 -0.93
N HIS A 96 16.71 32.69 -0.07
CA HIS A 96 18.12 32.66 -0.42
C HIS A 96 18.89 31.85 0.62
N ALA A 97 19.75 30.91 0.16
CA ALA A 97 20.59 30.13 1.05
C ALA A 97 21.82 30.99 1.48
N LEU A 98 21.98 31.23 2.78
CA LEU A 98 23.08 32.00 3.36
C LEU A 98 23.81 31.17 4.42
N PRO A 99 25.14 30.92 4.27
CA PRO A 99 25.97 30.30 5.31
C PRO A 99 26.10 31.22 6.54
N VAL A 100 26.13 30.62 7.73
CA VAL A 100 26.22 31.37 9.02
C VAL A 100 27.58 32.13 9.14
N ASP A 101 28.64 31.61 8.55
CA ASP A 101 29.98 32.23 8.59
C ASP A 101 30.15 33.41 7.61
N THR A 102 29.17 33.69 6.77
CA THR A 102 29.16 34.90 5.96
C THR A 102 28.90 36.07 6.91
N ALA A 103 29.88 36.91 7.11
CA ALA A 103 29.74 38.19 7.83
C ALA A 103 28.50 38.88 7.29
N ALA A 104 27.59 39.26 8.18
CA ALA A 104 26.25 39.79 7.88
C ALA A 104 26.27 40.65 6.62
N GLN A 105 26.01 40.06 5.47
CA GLN A 105 25.68 40.85 4.31
C GLN A 105 24.28 41.41 4.61
N THR A 106 24.32 42.65 5.04
CA THR A 106 23.14 43.52 5.05
C THR A 106 22.39 43.25 3.78
N ALA A 107 21.10 42.90 3.91
CA ALA A 107 20.18 43.11 2.81
C ALA A 107 20.51 44.51 2.25
N ASP A 108 20.68 44.58 0.93
CA ASP A 108 21.00 45.84 0.27
C ASP A 108 20.20 46.97 0.89
N ALA A 109 20.88 47.88 1.52
CA ALA A 109 20.33 49.11 2.04
C ALA A 109 20.01 50.09 0.87
N SER A 110 19.60 49.56 -0.27
CA SER A 110 19.28 50.33 -1.48
C SER A 110 17.86 50.91 -1.53
N ALA A 111 17.11 50.79 -0.43
CA ALA A 111 15.90 51.59 -0.32
C ALA A 111 16.22 52.92 0.38
N GLU A 112 16.80 53.86 -0.35
CA GLU A 112 16.72 55.29 -0.04
C GLU A 112 15.24 55.70 -0.03
N GLY A 113 14.58 55.55 1.09
CA GLY A 113 13.19 55.95 1.34
C GLY A 113 12.92 56.02 2.82
N ASP A 114 12.14 57.02 3.25
CA ASP A 114 11.64 57.12 4.62
C ASP A 114 10.91 55.82 5.07
N THR A 115 11.62 54.96 5.79
CA THR A 115 11.10 53.69 6.30
C THR A 115 10.32 53.84 7.61
N SER A 116 10.20 55.07 8.13
CA SER A 116 9.50 55.36 9.38
C SER A 116 8.02 54.95 9.40
N GLY A 117 7.43 54.79 8.20
CA GLY A 117 6.01 54.39 7.98
C GLY A 117 5.79 52.88 7.71
N ARG A 118 6.80 52.00 7.79
CA ARG A 118 6.67 50.60 7.46
C ARG A 118 7.05 49.69 8.63
N ILE A 119 6.51 48.48 8.61
CA ILE A 119 6.87 47.34 9.47
C ILE A 119 7.45 46.30 8.55
N ALA A 120 8.67 45.87 8.79
CA ALA A 120 9.42 44.94 7.95
C ALA A 120 9.70 43.63 8.70
N TRP A 121 9.43 42.53 8.03
CA TRP A 121 9.67 41.16 8.53
C TRP A 121 10.64 40.44 7.63
N ARG A 122 11.50 39.60 8.25
CA ARG A 122 12.31 38.63 7.55
C ARG A 122 12.12 37.24 8.16
N TYR A 123 12.10 36.24 7.31
CA TYR A 123 11.92 34.85 7.73
C TYR A 123 13.23 34.09 7.49
N TYR A 124 13.58 33.24 8.45
CA TYR A 124 14.73 32.36 8.40
C TYR A 124 14.23 30.94 8.55
N CYS A 125 14.56 30.03 7.61
CA CYS A 125 14.11 28.66 7.66
C CYS A 125 15.30 27.69 7.66
N THR A 126 15.20 26.64 8.44
CA THR A 126 16.08 25.46 8.40
C THR A 126 15.25 24.22 8.70
N TYR A 127 15.73 23.08 8.28
CA TYR A 127 15.09 21.79 8.49
C TYR A 127 15.85 20.98 9.53
N LEU A 128 15.13 20.35 10.45
CA LEU A 128 15.65 19.38 11.40
C LEU A 128 15.10 18.00 11.03
N THR A 129 15.97 17.03 10.84
CA THR A 129 15.59 15.62 10.74
C THR A 129 15.95 14.89 12.03
N ALA A 130 15.03 14.04 12.52
CA ALA A 130 15.24 13.15 13.65
C ALA A 130 14.98 11.69 13.21
N ASP A 131 15.84 10.76 13.60
CA ASP A 131 15.71 9.34 13.26
C ASP A 131 14.73 8.57 14.16
N ARG A 132 14.39 9.15 15.33
CA ARG A 132 13.53 8.53 16.34
C ARG A 132 12.85 9.56 17.23
N PHE A 133 11.91 9.12 18.04
CA PHE A 133 11.35 9.94 19.14
C PHE A 133 12.46 10.30 20.12
N VAL A 134 12.65 11.59 20.34
CA VAL A 134 13.68 12.13 21.22
C VAL A 134 13.18 13.40 21.88
N LYS A 135 13.62 13.66 23.10
CA LYS A 135 13.44 14.96 23.73
C LYS A 135 14.62 15.84 23.35
N ALA A 136 14.34 16.99 22.75
CA ALA A 136 15.34 17.92 22.28
C ALA A 136 15.19 19.30 22.92
N GLU A 137 16.32 19.95 23.19
CA GLU A 137 16.41 21.34 23.61
C GLU A 137 16.89 22.18 22.42
N TYR A 138 16.10 23.13 22.02
CA TYR A 138 16.40 24.15 21.00
C TYR A 138 16.97 25.37 21.69
N ALA A 139 18.17 25.76 21.39
CA ALA A 139 18.84 26.92 21.93
C ALA A 139 19.10 27.93 20.82
N LEU A 140 18.42 29.07 20.88
CA LEU A 140 18.48 30.13 19.84
C LEU A 140 19.07 31.40 20.43
N ARG A 141 20.10 31.96 19.73
CA ARG A 141 20.68 33.29 19.98
C ARG A 141 20.42 34.15 18.77
N PHE A 142 19.70 35.24 18.95
CA PHE A 142 19.39 36.17 17.88
C PHE A 142 19.06 37.55 18.46
N ALA A 143 19.65 38.62 17.90
CA ALA A 143 19.52 39.96 18.47
C ALA A 143 18.14 40.63 18.20
N PRO A 144 17.51 40.51 17.03
CA PRO A 144 16.23 41.13 16.76
C PRO A 144 15.08 40.67 17.66
N VAL A 145 13.95 41.36 17.58
CA VAL A 145 12.66 40.84 18.02
C VAL A 145 12.27 39.68 17.11
N TYR A 146 11.95 38.53 17.67
CA TYR A 146 11.60 37.37 16.86
C TYR A 146 10.60 36.42 17.52
N GLU A 147 10.02 35.58 16.72
CA GLU A 147 9.25 34.39 17.08
C GLU A 147 9.86 33.17 16.41
N LEU A 148 9.99 32.06 17.14
CA LEU A 148 10.38 30.76 16.58
C LEU A 148 9.13 29.89 16.42
N TYR A 149 8.99 29.30 15.26
CA TYR A 149 7.95 28.33 14.92
C TYR A 149 8.62 26.98 14.60
N ILE A 150 8.00 25.91 15.07
CA ILE A 150 8.34 24.54 14.71
C ILE A 150 7.05 23.90 14.17
N ASP A 151 7.10 23.40 12.95
CA ASP A 151 5.96 22.79 12.24
C ASP A 151 4.69 23.69 12.28
N GLY A 152 4.88 24.99 12.01
CA GLY A 152 3.83 26.00 12.00
C GLY A 152 3.35 26.46 13.40
N LYS A 153 3.80 25.83 14.49
CA LYS A 153 3.44 26.18 15.86
C LYS A 153 4.46 27.13 16.47
N LYS A 154 4.00 28.26 17.02
CA LYS A 154 4.84 29.20 17.75
C LYS A 154 5.29 28.59 19.08
N VAL A 155 6.60 28.50 19.29
CA VAL A 155 7.19 27.85 20.47
C VAL A 155 8.00 28.79 21.34
N LEU A 156 8.51 29.92 20.78
CA LEU A 156 9.38 30.84 21.50
C LEU A 156 9.18 32.28 20.97
N THR A 157 9.25 33.28 21.86
CA THR A 157 9.17 34.70 21.51
C THR A 157 10.25 35.51 22.22
N GLN A 158 10.92 36.41 21.48
CA GLN A 158 11.74 37.48 22.02
C GLN A 158 11.10 38.82 21.71
N GLY A 159 10.47 39.43 22.72
CA GLY A 159 9.70 40.65 22.57
C GLY A 159 10.52 41.95 22.64
N LYS A 160 11.85 41.87 22.85
CA LYS A 160 12.75 43.04 22.88
C LYS A 160 14.00 42.70 22.11
N ALA A 161 14.43 43.62 21.22
CA ALA A 161 15.71 43.54 20.56
C ALA A 161 16.85 43.69 21.60
N GLN A 162 17.90 42.95 21.40
CA GLN A 162 19.08 43.01 22.25
C GLN A 162 20.13 43.88 21.57
N ALA A 163 20.86 44.69 22.36
CA ALA A 163 21.95 45.49 21.84
C ALA A 163 23.08 44.56 21.37
N ALA A 164 23.45 44.65 20.10
CA ALA A 164 24.70 44.08 19.62
C ALA A 164 25.80 45.06 20.00
N GLY A 165 26.54 44.77 21.07
CA GLY A 165 27.80 45.48 21.38
C GLY A 165 28.98 44.67 20.83
N ASP A 166 30.08 45.31 20.53
CA ASP A 166 31.29 44.68 19.93
C ASP A 166 31.87 43.48 20.70
N THR A 167 31.38 43.19 21.92
CA THR A 167 31.88 42.13 22.78
C THR A 167 30.82 41.23 23.44
N ALA A 168 29.54 41.54 23.35
CA ALA A 168 28.47 40.77 24.04
C ALA A 168 27.56 40.02 23.04
N LYS A 169 27.62 38.67 23.05
CA LYS A 169 26.65 37.84 22.30
C LYS A 169 25.24 38.02 22.85
N PRO A 170 24.20 38.01 22.00
CA PRO A 170 22.81 38.01 22.42
C PRO A 170 22.53 36.90 23.43
N ALA A 171 21.60 37.12 24.39
CA ALA A 171 21.24 36.10 25.34
C ALA A 171 20.55 34.92 24.61
N GLN A 172 20.90 33.73 25.06
CA GLN A 172 20.32 32.50 24.53
C GLN A 172 18.91 32.30 25.11
N LYS A 173 17.97 31.96 24.26
CA LYS A 173 16.65 31.44 24.69
C LYS A 173 16.55 29.97 24.36
N THR A 174 15.92 29.19 25.22
CA THR A 174 15.76 27.76 25.08
C THR A 174 14.29 27.36 25.06
N TYR A 175 14.01 26.29 24.33
CA TYR A 175 12.73 25.60 24.30
C TYR A 175 12.99 24.10 24.25
N SER A 176 12.26 23.32 25.06
CA SER A 176 12.39 21.85 25.05
C SER A 176 11.07 21.21 24.67
N ALA A 177 11.14 20.24 23.76
CA ALA A 177 9.97 19.46 23.32
C ALA A 177 10.36 18.03 22.96
N ALA A 178 9.36 17.15 22.95
CA ALA A 178 9.47 15.88 22.25
C ALA A 178 9.47 16.14 20.73
N VAL A 179 10.38 15.48 20.03
CA VAL A 179 10.55 15.54 18.58
C VAL A 179 10.18 14.16 18.06
N GLU A 180 9.26 14.11 17.12
CA GLU A 180 8.88 12.89 16.41
C GLU A 180 9.95 12.52 15.38
N PRO A 181 10.05 11.24 14.94
CA PRO A 181 10.89 10.89 13.80
C PRO A 181 10.40 11.60 12.54
N GLY A 182 11.33 12.00 11.67
CA GLY A 182 11.01 12.64 10.40
C GLY A 182 11.56 14.05 10.26
N LEU A 183 10.99 14.80 9.33
CA LEU A 183 11.39 16.17 8.99
C LEU A 183 10.56 17.19 9.76
N HIS A 184 11.24 18.15 10.39
CA HIS A 184 10.64 19.30 11.07
C HIS A 184 11.09 20.59 10.42
N VAL A 185 10.16 21.53 10.27
CA VAL A 185 10.41 22.84 9.66
C VAL A 185 10.54 23.88 10.77
N LEU A 186 11.71 24.47 10.88
CA LEU A 186 12.01 25.51 11.87
C LEU A 186 12.04 26.86 11.16
N ILE A 187 11.16 27.78 11.58
CA ILE A 187 11.07 29.13 11.01
C ILE A 187 11.23 30.16 12.11
N VAL A 188 12.20 31.07 11.93
CA VAL A 188 12.33 32.27 12.74
C VAL A 188 11.73 33.43 11.96
N ARG A 189 10.66 34.07 12.52
CA ARG A 189 10.09 35.31 12.03
C ARG A 189 10.69 36.44 12.81
N ALA A 190 11.45 37.32 12.16
CA ALA A 190 12.14 38.42 12.83
C ALA A 190 11.65 39.78 12.34
N LEU A 191 11.55 40.73 13.25
CA LEU A 191 11.27 42.11 12.94
C LEU A 191 12.57 42.80 12.49
N GLU A 192 12.60 43.30 11.26
CA GLU A 192 13.70 44.06 10.72
C GLU A 192 13.68 45.51 11.21
N GLU A 193 14.83 46.03 11.63
CA GLU A 193 15.02 47.46 11.89
C GLU A 193 15.76 48.07 10.71
N PRO A 194 15.18 49.03 10.01
CA PRO A 194 15.80 49.65 8.85
C PRO A 194 17.19 50.18 9.15
N GLY A 195 18.17 49.87 8.25
CA GLY A 195 19.54 50.35 8.37
C GLY A 195 20.40 49.68 9.44
N ARG A 196 19.91 48.64 10.13
CA ARG A 196 20.64 47.89 11.14
C ARG A 196 20.95 46.48 10.66
N PRO A 197 22.24 46.15 10.42
CA PRO A 197 22.64 44.79 10.09
C PRO A 197 22.55 43.87 11.31
N TYR A 198 22.09 42.63 11.12
CA TYR A 198 22.08 41.61 12.15
C TYR A 198 22.85 40.38 11.69
N ALA A 199 23.55 39.73 12.60
CA ALA A 199 24.10 38.39 12.38
C ALA A 199 22.92 37.39 12.20
N LEU A 200 23.16 36.33 11.44
CA LEU A 200 22.19 35.25 11.28
C LEU A 200 21.88 34.56 12.63
N PRO A 201 20.70 33.92 12.79
CA PRO A 201 20.37 33.21 14.02
C PRO A 201 21.37 32.08 14.32
N GLU A 202 21.90 32.03 15.54
CA GLU A 202 22.67 30.88 16.04
C GLU A 202 21.70 29.88 16.67
N LEU A 203 21.39 28.80 15.96
CA LEU A 203 20.55 27.71 16.47
C LEU A 203 21.40 26.50 16.80
N THR A 204 21.17 25.94 17.97
CA THR A 204 21.71 24.65 18.39
C THR A 204 20.57 23.78 18.90
N VAL A 205 20.53 22.51 18.47
CA VAL A 205 19.61 21.51 18.98
C VAL A 205 20.39 20.42 19.69
N LYS A 206 20.00 20.08 20.90
CA LYS A 206 20.62 19.04 21.75
C LYS A 206 19.59 17.98 22.11
N THR A 207 20.03 16.73 22.20
CA THR A 207 19.21 15.62 22.71
C THR A 207 19.58 15.24 24.13
N GLU A 208 18.63 14.64 24.85
CA GLU A 208 18.89 14.05 26.17
C GLU A 208 19.53 12.65 26.06
N THR A 209 19.47 12.01 24.88
CA THR A 209 20.00 10.66 24.62
C THR A 209 21.12 10.69 23.59
N ASP A 210 22.12 9.84 23.77
CA ASP A 210 23.36 9.81 22.99
C ASP A 210 23.23 9.10 21.64
N ASP A 211 22.17 8.36 21.43
CA ASP A 211 21.98 7.44 20.30
C ASP A 211 20.99 7.93 19.23
N ALA A 212 20.38 9.11 19.43
CA ALA A 212 19.52 9.73 18.44
C ALA A 212 20.34 10.50 17.39
N VAL A 213 20.03 10.33 16.12
CA VAL A 213 20.67 11.09 15.03
C VAL A 213 19.78 12.28 14.66
N LEU A 214 20.32 13.49 14.94
CA LEU A 214 19.75 14.76 14.50
C LEU A 214 20.60 15.34 13.39
N ALA A 215 19.97 15.96 12.38
CA ALA A 215 20.67 16.73 11.36
C ALA A 215 19.91 18.00 11.00
N LEU A 216 20.63 19.11 10.83
CA LEU A 216 20.10 20.36 10.30
C LEU A 216 20.52 20.53 8.84
N SER A 217 19.60 20.95 7.97
CA SER A 217 19.85 21.15 6.55
C SER A 217 19.01 22.29 5.96
N LEU A 218 19.39 22.76 4.76
CA LEU A 218 18.59 23.71 3.97
C LEU A 218 17.65 23.03 2.99
N GLN A 219 17.70 21.70 2.91
CA GLN A 219 16.86 20.94 2.00
C GLN A 219 15.82 20.18 2.79
N ALA A 220 14.57 20.31 2.35
CA ALA A 220 13.44 19.54 2.86
C ALA A 220 13.52 18.09 2.36
N ARG A 221 14.61 17.38 2.65
CA ARG A 221 14.75 15.98 2.31
C ARG A 221 14.12 15.14 3.42
N GLU A 222 12.94 14.68 3.16
CA GLU A 222 12.29 13.70 4.01
C GLU A 222 12.64 12.30 3.50
N ARG A 223 12.96 11.37 4.39
CA ARG A 223 13.16 9.97 4.03
C ARG A 223 11.84 9.24 4.16
N TYR A 224 11.65 8.23 3.33
CA TYR A 224 10.50 7.35 3.48
C TYR A 224 10.58 6.63 4.82
N ASP A 225 9.70 6.97 5.74
CA ASP A 225 9.70 6.49 7.11
C ASP A 225 8.41 5.74 7.47
N LEU A 226 8.27 5.40 8.76
CA LEU A 226 7.12 4.70 9.27
C LEU A 226 5.82 5.51 9.16
N GLN A 227 5.88 6.85 9.18
CA GLN A 227 4.70 7.71 9.03
C GLN A 227 4.15 7.62 7.60
N HIS A 228 5.03 7.68 6.59
CA HIS A 228 4.65 7.48 5.19
C HIS A 228 4.07 6.11 4.96
N TYR A 229 4.67 5.07 5.55
CA TYR A 229 4.19 3.70 5.45
C TYR A 229 2.81 3.51 6.10
N LEU A 230 2.61 4.05 7.31
CA LEU A 230 1.36 3.85 8.06
C LEU A 230 0.23 4.73 7.53
N PHE A 231 0.49 6.01 7.25
CA PHE A 231 -0.54 7.00 6.91
C PHE A 231 -0.58 7.38 5.44
N GLY A 232 0.25 6.77 4.62
CA GLY A 232 0.22 6.95 3.16
C GLY A 232 -1.13 6.56 2.55
N GLU A 233 -1.47 7.22 1.48
CA GLU A 233 -2.66 6.94 0.69
C GLU A 233 -2.55 5.56 0.02
N ARG A 234 -3.66 4.83 -0.07
CA ARG A 234 -3.69 3.48 -0.63
C ARG A 234 -4.76 3.34 -1.68
N VAL A 235 -4.38 2.74 -2.80
CA VAL A 235 -5.26 2.39 -3.89
C VAL A 235 -5.64 0.92 -3.76
N GLY A 236 -6.95 0.64 -3.80
CA GLY A 236 -7.46 -0.73 -3.70
C GLY A 236 -7.85 -1.32 -5.05
N ALA A 237 -8.64 -2.39 -4.99
CA ALA A 237 -9.02 -3.18 -6.15
C ALA A 237 -9.77 -2.37 -7.22
N PRO A 238 -9.30 -2.39 -8.48
CA PRO A 238 -9.97 -1.75 -9.58
C PRO A 238 -11.12 -2.61 -10.10
N LYS A 239 -12.12 -1.98 -10.69
CA LYS A 239 -13.21 -2.61 -11.46
C LYS A 239 -13.45 -1.81 -12.73
N LEU A 240 -13.89 -2.49 -13.79
CA LEU A 240 -14.34 -1.86 -15.05
C LEU A 240 -15.74 -2.35 -15.41
N SER A 241 -16.55 -1.45 -15.99
CA SER A 241 -17.82 -1.85 -16.62
C SER A 241 -17.54 -2.70 -17.86
N HIS A 242 -18.51 -3.54 -18.26
CA HIS A 242 -18.39 -4.45 -19.39
C HIS A 242 -17.95 -3.75 -20.70
N ASP A 243 -18.42 -2.53 -20.92
CA ASP A 243 -18.10 -1.70 -22.08
C ASP A 243 -16.84 -0.83 -21.91
N GLY A 244 -16.20 -0.91 -20.73
CA GLY A 244 -15.00 -0.16 -20.40
C GLY A 244 -15.22 1.34 -20.17
N ARG A 245 -16.47 1.87 -20.18
CA ARG A 245 -16.72 3.30 -20.03
C ARG A 245 -16.61 3.83 -18.61
N PHE A 246 -16.81 2.96 -17.62
CA PHE A 246 -16.74 3.32 -16.21
C PHE A 246 -15.73 2.46 -15.47
N TYR A 247 -15.01 3.10 -14.57
CA TYR A 247 -14.19 2.41 -13.58
C TYR A 247 -14.77 2.58 -12.19
N ALA A 248 -14.44 1.67 -11.29
CA ALA A 248 -14.62 1.84 -9.87
C ALA A 248 -13.33 1.45 -9.15
N ILE A 249 -12.89 2.27 -8.20
CA ILE A 249 -11.65 2.04 -7.47
C ILE A 249 -11.80 2.51 -6.02
N THR A 250 -11.26 1.73 -5.10
CA THR A 250 -11.23 2.11 -3.69
C THR A 250 -9.99 2.95 -3.41
N TYR A 251 -10.19 4.05 -2.70
CA TYR A 251 -9.13 4.91 -2.21
C TYR A 251 -9.23 5.02 -0.70
N THR A 252 -8.11 4.84 -0.02
CA THR A 252 -8.03 4.90 1.44
C THR A 252 -7.00 5.95 1.84
N ALA A 253 -7.40 6.92 2.64
CA ALA A 253 -6.53 7.94 3.20
C ALA A 253 -6.65 7.98 4.72
N ALA A 254 -5.59 8.36 5.41
CA ALA A 254 -5.65 8.61 6.83
C ALA A 254 -6.52 9.84 7.13
N LYS A 255 -7.28 9.80 8.22
CA LYS A 255 -7.97 10.98 8.72
C LYS A 255 -6.98 12.05 9.18
N ALA A 256 -7.37 13.31 9.10
CA ALA A 256 -6.52 14.44 9.49
C ALA A 256 -6.00 14.35 10.94
N ASP A 257 -6.81 13.80 11.85
CA ASP A 257 -6.47 13.56 13.25
C ASP A 257 -5.72 12.24 13.50
N ARG A 258 -5.41 11.49 12.44
CA ARG A 258 -4.78 10.16 12.48
C ARG A 258 -5.52 9.13 13.36
N SER A 259 -6.81 9.35 13.69
CA SER A 259 -7.63 8.42 14.50
C SER A 259 -8.07 7.16 13.75
N GLY A 260 -7.77 7.07 12.46
CA GLY A 260 -8.14 5.96 11.59
C GLY A 260 -8.07 6.35 10.12
N TYR A 261 -8.77 5.58 9.28
CA TYR A 261 -8.75 5.77 7.85
C TYR A 261 -10.16 6.05 7.31
N GLU A 262 -10.22 6.86 6.25
CA GLU A 262 -11.41 6.99 5.41
C GLU A 262 -11.22 6.14 4.15
N ARG A 263 -12.22 5.30 3.89
CA ARG A 263 -12.25 4.46 2.71
C ARG A 263 -13.41 4.87 1.82
N ASN A 264 -13.09 5.32 0.63
CA ASN A 264 -14.06 5.76 -0.36
C ASN A 264 -13.95 4.90 -1.62
N LEU A 265 -15.09 4.52 -2.20
CA LEU A 265 -15.16 3.92 -3.52
C LEU A 265 -15.53 5.01 -4.51
N THR A 266 -14.65 5.33 -5.43
CA THR A 266 -14.89 6.28 -6.51
C THR A 266 -15.29 5.56 -7.77
N VAL A 267 -16.41 5.93 -8.37
CA VAL A 267 -16.81 5.54 -9.72
C VAL A 267 -16.55 6.72 -10.65
N GLY A 268 -15.84 6.49 -11.74
CA GLY A 268 -15.48 7.54 -12.71
C GLY A 268 -15.55 7.05 -14.16
N ARG A 269 -15.35 7.97 -15.08
CA ARG A 269 -15.32 7.71 -16.52
C ARG A 269 -13.90 7.40 -16.97
N THR A 270 -13.74 6.39 -17.82
CA THR A 270 -12.43 6.01 -18.34
C THR A 270 -11.89 6.96 -19.41
N ASP A 271 -12.75 7.68 -20.12
CA ASP A 271 -12.37 8.59 -21.22
C ASP A 271 -11.66 9.87 -20.74
N ASN A 272 -11.97 10.35 -19.53
CA ASN A 272 -11.46 11.60 -18.99
C ASN A 272 -11.05 11.54 -17.51
N GLY A 273 -11.20 10.38 -16.85
CA GLY A 273 -10.87 10.19 -15.43
C GLY A 273 -11.85 10.85 -14.46
N GLN A 274 -12.88 11.56 -14.95
CA GLN A 274 -13.80 12.33 -14.10
C GLN A 274 -14.63 11.41 -13.20
N ALA A 275 -14.61 11.67 -11.89
CA ALA A 275 -15.48 11.02 -10.94
C ALA A 275 -16.95 11.37 -11.16
N VAL A 276 -17.82 10.36 -11.21
CA VAL A 276 -19.28 10.51 -11.34
C VAL A 276 -20.01 10.21 -10.04
N ALA A 277 -19.43 9.40 -9.17
CA ALA A 277 -19.97 9.09 -7.86
C ALA A 277 -18.87 8.69 -6.87
N VAL A 278 -19.11 9.01 -5.59
CA VAL A 278 -18.26 8.55 -4.47
C VAL A 278 -19.17 7.89 -3.43
N TYR A 279 -18.87 6.65 -3.08
CA TYR A 279 -19.61 5.86 -2.12
C TYR A 279 -18.80 5.66 -0.84
N LYS A 280 -19.42 5.91 0.32
CA LYS A 280 -18.84 5.68 1.65
C LYS A 280 -19.48 4.45 2.32
N GLY A 281 -18.67 3.66 3.00
CA GLY A 281 -19.17 2.49 3.75
C GLY A 281 -19.73 1.37 2.88
N VAL A 282 -19.35 1.34 1.61
CA VAL A 282 -19.73 0.31 0.65
C VAL A 282 -18.81 -0.90 0.75
N SER A 283 -19.39 -2.08 0.69
CA SER A 283 -18.66 -3.33 0.54
C SER A 283 -19.14 -4.06 -0.73
N ARG A 284 -18.27 -4.89 -1.30
CA ARG A 284 -18.62 -5.78 -2.42
C ARG A 284 -19.22 -5.06 -3.64
N PHE A 285 -18.55 -4.06 -4.16
CA PHE A 285 -18.95 -3.44 -5.44
C PHE A 285 -18.57 -4.33 -6.63
N ALA A 286 -19.47 -4.50 -7.59
CA ALA A 286 -19.23 -5.20 -8.85
C ALA A 286 -20.08 -4.64 -10.00
N PHE A 287 -19.49 -4.59 -11.21
CA PHE A 287 -20.24 -4.43 -12.45
C PHE A 287 -20.72 -5.79 -12.94
N ALA A 288 -21.85 -5.82 -13.65
CA ALA A 288 -22.29 -7.01 -14.35
C ALA A 288 -21.37 -7.32 -15.54
N PRO A 289 -20.97 -8.59 -15.78
CA PRO A 289 -19.98 -8.95 -16.79
C PRO A 289 -20.33 -8.55 -18.23
N ASN A 290 -21.59 -8.66 -18.66
CA ASN A 290 -22.04 -8.40 -20.02
C ASN A 290 -23.24 -7.46 -20.09
N ALA A 291 -23.49 -6.67 -19.05
CA ALA A 291 -24.63 -5.76 -18.97
C ALA A 291 -24.24 -4.42 -18.34
N PRO A 292 -24.96 -3.32 -18.62
CA PRO A 292 -24.60 -1.99 -18.14
C PRO A 292 -25.01 -1.75 -16.68
N TYR A 293 -25.02 -2.79 -15.85
CA TYR A 293 -25.45 -2.73 -14.46
C TYR A 293 -24.26 -2.79 -13.50
N PHE A 294 -24.48 -2.25 -12.30
CA PHE A 294 -23.57 -2.41 -11.18
C PHE A 294 -24.36 -2.65 -9.89
N GLY A 295 -23.73 -3.21 -8.91
CA GLY A 295 -24.31 -3.39 -7.59
C GLY A 295 -23.27 -3.27 -6.48
N TYR A 296 -23.76 -3.03 -5.28
CA TYR A 296 -22.93 -3.02 -4.07
C TYR A 296 -23.76 -3.39 -2.83
N MET A 297 -23.04 -3.75 -1.78
CA MET A 297 -23.62 -3.99 -0.47
C MET A 297 -23.28 -2.84 0.47
N GLN A 298 -24.25 -2.49 1.32
CA GLN A 298 -24.06 -1.51 2.39
C GLN A 298 -24.76 -2.00 3.66
N ARG A 299 -24.07 -1.90 4.79
CA ARG A 299 -24.63 -2.24 6.10
C ARG A 299 -25.12 -0.98 6.79
N GLU A 300 -26.40 -0.98 7.16
CA GLU A 300 -27.07 0.08 7.90
C GLU A 300 -27.61 -0.48 9.22
N GLY A 301 -26.92 -0.23 10.32
CA GLY A 301 -27.26 -0.79 11.62
C GLY A 301 -27.14 -2.33 11.63
N LYS A 302 -28.25 -3.03 11.83
CA LYS A 302 -28.30 -4.50 11.86
C LYS A 302 -28.67 -5.13 10.50
N LYS A 303 -29.01 -4.33 9.50
CA LYS A 303 -29.44 -4.80 8.18
C LYS A 303 -28.37 -4.58 7.12
N THR A 304 -28.30 -5.50 6.19
CA THR A 304 -27.50 -5.38 4.97
C THR A 304 -28.45 -5.16 3.80
N ARG A 305 -28.14 -4.16 2.96
CA ARG A 305 -28.85 -3.88 1.71
C ARG A 305 -27.97 -4.19 0.52
N ILE A 306 -28.57 -4.76 -0.51
CA ILE A 306 -28.00 -4.86 -1.84
C ILE A 306 -28.63 -3.78 -2.70
N TYR A 307 -27.77 -2.99 -3.32
CA TYR A 307 -28.14 -1.94 -4.26
C TYR A 307 -27.79 -2.38 -5.68
N ALA A 308 -28.62 -1.98 -6.65
CA ALA A 308 -28.33 -2.15 -8.07
C ALA A 308 -28.67 -0.87 -8.84
N GLY A 309 -27.96 -0.62 -9.93
CA GLY A 309 -28.14 0.54 -10.79
C GLY A 309 -27.57 0.33 -12.18
N VAL A 310 -27.79 1.32 -13.05
CA VAL A 310 -27.15 1.40 -14.35
C VAL A 310 -25.87 2.21 -14.21
N SER A 311 -24.80 1.76 -14.85
CA SER A 311 -23.49 2.44 -14.80
C SER A 311 -23.64 3.93 -15.19
N GLY A 312 -23.18 4.80 -14.31
CA GLY A 312 -23.33 6.25 -14.44
C GLY A 312 -24.63 6.86 -13.90
N GLU A 313 -25.53 6.03 -13.36
CA GLU A 313 -26.79 6.46 -12.73
C GLU A 313 -26.82 6.11 -11.23
N PRO A 314 -27.70 6.73 -10.42
CA PRO A 314 -27.85 6.36 -9.01
C PRO A 314 -28.39 4.94 -8.85
N ALA A 315 -27.82 4.20 -7.88
CA ALA A 315 -28.30 2.88 -7.52
C ALA A 315 -29.55 2.94 -6.62
N GLN A 316 -30.33 1.84 -6.62
CA GLN A 316 -31.51 1.64 -5.78
C GLN A 316 -31.38 0.35 -4.95
N PRO A 317 -31.97 0.29 -3.76
CA PRO A 317 -32.03 -0.96 -3.01
C PRO A 317 -32.89 -1.97 -3.79
N VAL A 318 -32.38 -3.19 -3.94
CA VAL A 318 -33.07 -4.32 -4.59
C VAL A 318 -33.35 -5.44 -3.60
N TYR A 319 -32.62 -5.51 -2.49
CA TYR A 319 -32.83 -6.48 -1.44
C TYR A 319 -32.38 -5.94 -0.06
N GLU A 320 -33.06 -6.33 1.01
CA GLU A 320 -32.70 -5.99 2.39
C GLU A 320 -32.91 -7.20 3.30
N THR A 321 -31.93 -7.48 4.16
CA THR A 321 -32.01 -8.57 5.13
C THR A 321 -31.26 -8.24 6.43
N ALA A 322 -31.66 -8.91 7.52
CA ALA A 322 -30.90 -8.94 8.77
C ALA A 322 -29.85 -10.06 8.81
N GLU A 323 -29.91 -11.01 7.86
CA GLU A 323 -28.92 -12.08 7.72
C GLU A 323 -27.57 -11.53 7.31
N GLU A 324 -26.52 -12.25 7.64
CA GLU A 324 -25.16 -11.87 7.24
C GLU A 324 -24.91 -12.33 5.79
N LEU A 325 -24.51 -11.38 4.95
CA LEU A 325 -24.15 -11.64 3.57
C LEU A 325 -22.63 -11.61 3.41
N GLY A 326 -22.04 -12.65 2.82
CA GLY A 326 -20.62 -12.75 2.50
C GLY A 326 -20.24 -11.95 1.25
N GLY A 327 -21.09 -12.01 0.23
CA GLY A 327 -20.85 -11.38 -1.05
C GLY A 327 -21.96 -11.61 -2.04
N PHE A 328 -21.74 -11.15 -3.28
CA PHE A 328 -22.59 -11.47 -4.43
C PHE A 328 -21.78 -11.48 -5.73
N ALA A 329 -22.29 -12.22 -6.71
CA ALA A 329 -21.84 -12.17 -8.10
C ALA A 329 -23.03 -11.95 -9.03
N TRP A 330 -22.84 -11.17 -10.08
CA TRP A 330 -23.83 -10.94 -11.12
C TRP A 330 -23.92 -12.11 -12.07
N ALA A 331 -25.14 -12.47 -12.50
CA ALA A 331 -25.31 -13.16 -13.76
C ALA A 331 -24.74 -12.31 -14.89
N PRO A 332 -24.13 -12.90 -15.94
CA PRO A 332 -23.53 -12.13 -17.02
C PRO A 332 -24.44 -11.09 -17.67
N ASP A 333 -25.70 -11.42 -17.88
CA ASP A 333 -26.74 -10.57 -18.48
C ASP A 333 -27.41 -9.60 -17.49
N GLY A 334 -27.07 -9.69 -16.19
CA GLY A 334 -27.63 -8.89 -15.12
C GLY A 334 -29.04 -9.30 -14.67
N SER A 335 -29.58 -10.44 -15.13
CA SER A 335 -30.94 -10.88 -14.82
C SER A 335 -31.12 -11.36 -13.38
N TYR A 336 -30.06 -11.78 -12.69
CA TYR A 336 -30.03 -12.20 -11.30
C TYR A 336 -28.66 -11.96 -10.65
N MET A 337 -28.61 -12.12 -9.35
CA MET A 337 -27.34 -12.24 -8.58
C MET A 337 -27.31 -13.58 -7.86
N VAL A 338 -26.13 -14.17 -7.75
CA VAL A 338 -25.85 -15.21 -6.75
C VAL A 338 -25.31 -14.53 -5.50
N VAL A 339 -25.98 -14.75 -4.38
CA VAL A 339 -25.68 -14.11 -3.09
C VAL A 339 -25.19 -15.17 -2.10
N GLU A 340 -24.12 -14.85 -1.40
CA GLU A 340 -23.57 -15.67 -0.33
C GLU A 340 -24.22 -15.30 1.01
N VAL A 341 -24.91 -16.24 1.64
CA VAL A 341 -25.51 -16.09 2.97
C VAL A 341 -24.67 -16.87 3.98
N VAL A 342 -24.24 -16.19 5.02
CA VAL A 342 -23.40 -16.77 6.08
C VAL A 342 -24.27 -17.13 7.29
N THR A 343 -24.25 -18.41 7.65
CA THR A 343 -24.90 -18.92 8.87
C THR A 343 -23.84 -19.22 9.91
N ARG A 344 -24.00 -18.66 11.09
CA ARG A 344 -23.14 -18.93 12.24
C ARG A 344 -23.82 -19.88 13.21
N PRO A 345 -23.07 -20.81 13.82
CA PRO A 345 -23.62 -21.62 14.91
C PRO A 345 -23.98 -20.72 16.10
N GLU A 346 -24.95 -21.18 16.90
CA GLU A 346 -25.23 -20.49 18.14
C GLU A 346 -24.00 -20.48 19.05
N ALA A 347 -23.76 -19.33 19.69
CA ALA A 347 -22.65 -19.20 20.61
C ALA A 347 -22.86 -20.13 21.82
N ASP A 348 -21.85 -20.92 22.16
CA ASP A 348 -21.88 -21.75 23.36
C ASP A 348 -21.88 -20.85 24.61
N LYS A 349 -22.94 -20.96 25.38
CA LYS A 349 -23.14 -20.16 26.60
C LYS A 349 -22.37 -20.71 27.80
N SER A 350 -21.79 -21.91 27.69
CA SER A 350 -21.01 -22.53 28.77
C SER A 350 -19.66 -21.87 29.02
N GLY A 351 -19.16 -21.07 28.05
CA GLY A 351 -17.81 -20.53 28.07
C GLY A 351 -16.72 -21.58 27.80
N LEU A 352 -17.09 -22.82 27.52
CA LEU A 352 -16.20 -23.90 27.14
C LEU A 352 -16.17 -24.02 25.62
N TYR A 353 -15.03 -24.39 25.07
CA TYR A 353 -14.83 -24.62 23.64
C TYR A 353 -14.35 -26.04 23.41
N SER A 354 -15.15 -26.84 22.72
CA SER A 354 -14.79 -28.23 22.39
C SER A 354 -13.93 -28.27 21.12
N LEU A 355 -12.74 -28.85 21.22
CA LEU A 355 -11.86 -29.15 20.10
C LEU A 355 -12.05 -30.63 19.71
N SER A 356 -13.01 -30.92 18.86
CA SER A 356 -13.28 -32.27 18.39
C SER A 356 -12.55 -32.64 17.10
N SER A 357 -12.02 -31.64 16.38
CA SER A 357 -11.22 -31.82 15.17
C SER A 357 -10.18 -30.71 15.00
N PRO A 358 -9.18 -30.86 14.11
CA PRO A 358 -8.24 -29.81 13.78
C PRO A 358 -8.91 -28.50 13.28
N ALA A 359 -10.09 -28.60 12.71
CA ALA A 359 -10.88 -27.46 12.26
C ALA A 359 -11.41 -26.59 13.41
N ASP A 360 -11.66 -27.20 14.56
CA ASP A 360 -12.29 -26.52 15.70
C ASP A 360 -11.41 -25.49 16.39
N GLN A 361 -10.09 -25.49 16.13
CA GLN A 361 -9.19 -24.46 16.61
C GLN A 361 -9.40 -23.07 15.93
N TRP A 362 -10.20 -23.03 14.85
CA TRP A 362 -10.57 -21.80 14.15
C TRP A 362 -12.05 -21.52 14.35
N PRO A 363 -12.44 -20.55 15.18
CA PRO A 363 -13.85 -20.25 15.48
C PRO A 363 -14.71 -20.05 14.23
N ASP A 364 -14.18 -19.30 13.25
CA ASP A 364 -14.89 -18.97 12.01
C ASP A 364 -15.04 -20.18 11.07
N PHE A 365 -14.35 -21.28 11.33
CA PHE A 365 -14.45 -22.50 10.54
C PHE A 365 -15.80 -23.21 10.71
N LYS A 366 -16.55 -22.89 11.78
CA LYS A 366 -17.90 -23.39 12.01
C LYS A 366 -18.97 -22.62 11.24
N ASP A 367 -18.64 -21.43 10.73
CA ASP A 367 -19.53 -20.66 9.87
C ASP A 367 -19.79 -21.41 8.56
N ARG A 368 -21.01 -21.33 8.05
CA ARG A 368 -21.38 -21.97 6.80
C ARG A 368 -21.89 -20.93 5.83
N THR A 369 -21.36 -20.95 4.61
CA THR A 369 -21.76 -20.09 3.51
C THR A 369 -22.58 -20.92 2.52
N HIS A 370 -23.78 -20.44 2.21
CA HIS A 370 -24.64 -21.06 1.20
C HIS A 370 -24.96 -20.06 0.09
N LEU A 371 -25.12 -20.57 -1.12
CA LEU A 371 -25.41 -19.80 -2.30
C LEU A 371 -26.93 -19.68 -2.50
N TYR A 372 -27.37 -18.47 -2.79
CA TYR A 372 -28.77 -18.13 -3.06
C TYR A 372 -28.86 -17.32 -4.35
N LYS A 373 -29.97 -17.47 -5.07
CA LYS A 373 -30.27 -16.67 -6.25
C LYS A 373 -31.23 -15.54 -5.88
N LEU A 374 -30.85 -14.31 -6.22
CA LEU A 374 -31.70 -13.12 -6.16
C LEU A 374 -32.15 -12.76 -7.57
N ASP A 375 -33.40 -12.98 -7.90
CA ASP A 375 -33.98 -12.63 -9.21
C ASP A 375 -34.17 -11.11 -9.33
N LEU A 376 -33.72 -10.54 -10.43
CA LEU A 376 -33.78 -9.12 -10.72
C LEU A 376 -34.68 -8.76 -11.92
N GLN A 377 -35.38 -9.74 -12.54
CA GLN A 377 -36.17 -9.50 -13.74
C GLN A 377 -37.29 -8.47 -13.52
N SER A 378 -37.97 -8.52 -12.38
CA SER A 378 -38.98 -7.50 -12.02
C SER A 378 -38.41 -6.11 -11.86
N TRP A 379 -37.23 -5.99 -11.28
CA TRP A 379 -36.50 -4.72 -11.16
C TRP A 379 -36.12 -4.20 -12.54
N LEU A 380 -35.57 -5.04 -13.42
CA LEU A 380 -35.19 -4.70 -14.80
C LEU A 380 -36.39 -4.25 -15.63
N ALA A 381 -37.52 -5.00 -15.56
CA ALA A 381 -38.73 -4.65 -16.28
C ALA A 381 -39.26 -3.26 -15.89
N GLY A 382 -39.25 -2.98 -14.60
CA GLY A 382 -39.66 -1.68 -14.12
C GLY A 382 -38.67 -0.56 -14.47
N LEU A 383 -37.34 -0.82 -14.44
CA LEU A 383 -36.32 0.13 -14.89
C LEU A 383 -36.54 0.52 -16.36
N ASN A 384 -36.80 -0.46 -17.22
CA ASN A 384 -37.07 -0.26 -18.63
C ASN A 384 -38.37 0.53 -18.87
N ALA A 385 -39.41 0.27 -18.07
CA ALA A 385 -40.68 1.01 -18.14
C ALA A 385 -40.50 2.49 -17.76
N ASP A 386 -39.73 2.77 -16.70
CA ASP A 386 -39.48 4.14 -16.28
C ASP A 386 -38.65 4.91 -17.34
N ARG A 387 -37.68 4.26 -17.94
CA ARG A 387 -36.87 4.85 -19.03
C ARG A 387 -37.70 5.17 -20.27
N LYS A 388 -38.57 4.23 -20.69
CA LYS A 388 -39.50 4.47 -21.81
C LYS A 388 -40.44 5.64 -21.54
N ALA A 389 -40.82 5.85 -20.28
CA ALA A 389 -41.69 6.94 -19.88
C ALA A 389 -40.95 8.27 -19.60
N GLY A 390 -39.62 8.33 -19.81
CA GLY A 390 -38.80 9.52 -19.52
C GLY A 390 -38.79 9.90 -18.03
N ARG A 391 -39.05 8.95 -17.15
CA ARG A 391 -39.10 9.18 -15.70
C ARG A 391 -37.77 8.81 -15.06
N PHE A 392 -37.36 9.60 -14.06
CA PHE A 392 -36.30 9.15 -13.15
C PHE A 392 -36.78 7.93 -12.37
N THR A 393 -35.90 6.98 -12.17
CA THR A 393 -36.19 5.70 -11.55
C THR A 393 -36.81 5.89 -10.16
N ARG A 394 -38.01 5.38 -9.93
CA ARG A 394 -38.71 5.48 -8.64
C ARG A 394 -38.09 4.52 -7.63
N LYS A 395 -38.05 4.92 -6.35
CA LYS A 395 -37.75 4.01 -5.24
C LYS A 395 -38.75 2.85 -5.28
N ARG A 396 -38.27 1.63 -5.37
CA ARG A 396 -39.09 0.42 -5.46
C ARG A 396 -39.16 -0.27 -4.11
N ASN A 397 -40.28 -0.95 -3.91
CA ASN A 397 -40.46 -1.76 -2.71
C ASN A 397 -39.63 -3.05 -2.86
N THR A 398 -38.79 -3.33 -1.86
CA THR A 398 -37.98 -4.56 -1.75
C THR A 398 -38.72 -5.69 -0.99
N GLU A 399 -39.95 -5.45 -0.51
CA GLU A 399 -40.70 -6.40 0.35
C GLU A 399 -41.00 -7.72 -0.36
N ASN A 400 -41.06 -7.75 -1.68
CA ASN A 400 -41.28 -8.94 -2.48
C ASN A 400 -40.00 -9.60 -3.01
N ALA A 401 -38.84 -9.05 -2.72
CA ALA A 401 -37.59 -9.66 -3.12
C ALA A 401 -37.20 -10.77 -2.12
N TRP A 402 -36.96 -11.96 -2.63
CA TRP A 402 -36.56 -13.10 -1.81
C TRP A 402 -35.37 -13.83 -2.43
N LEU A 403 -34.62 -14.54 -1.57
CA LEU A 403 -33.48 -15.36 -1.98
C LEU A 403 -33.94 -16.81 -2.17
N GLU A 404 -33.74 -17.35 -3.36
CA GLU A 404 -33.95 -18.74 -3.68
C GLU A 404 -32.68 -19.55 -3.33
N PRO A 405 -32.77 -20.55 -2.40
CA PRO A 405 -31.59 -21.33 -2.02
C PRO A 405 -31.12 -22.19 -3.20
N LEU A 406 -29.80 -22.11 -3.50
CA LEU A 406 -29.12 -22.95 -4.48
C LEU A 406 -28.37 -24.09 -3.82
N THR A 407 -27.79 -23.85 -2.65
CA THR A 407 -27.07 -24.86 -1.87
C THR A 407 -27.56 -24.86 -0.43
N TYR A 408 -27.45 -26.00 0.23
CA TYR A 408 -27.80 -26.19 1.63
C TYR A 408 -26.95 -27.33 2.23
N GLY A 409 -26.93 -27.48 3.54
CA GLY A 409 -26.29 -28.63 4.19
C GLY A 409 -25.15 -28.26 5.14
N PRO A 410 -24.35 -29.24 5.58
CA PRO A 410 -23.34 -29.03 6.63
C PRO A 410 -22.03 -28.41 6.12
N LEU A 411 -21.83 -28.29 4.82
CA LEU A 411 -20.60 -27.75 4.22
C LEU A 411 -20.87 -26.40 3.57
N SER A 412 -19.89 -25.49 3.66
CA SER A 412 -19.91 -24.24 2.90
C SER A 412 -19.78 -24.52 1.40
N ALA A 413 -20.51 -23.74 0.60
CA ALA A 413 -20.39 -23.70 -0.84
C ALA A 413 -19.77 -22.37 -1.26
N ASP A 414 -18.64 -22.42 -1.97
CA ASP A 414 -17.92 -21.26 -2.48
C ASP A 414 -18.16 -21.12 -3.98
N LEU A 415 -18.76 -20.02 -4.41
CA LEU A 415 -18.95 -19.70 -5.82
C LEU A 415 -17.59 -19.52 -6.51
N LYS A 416 -17.41 -20.17 -7.66
CA LYS A 416 -16.22 -20.00 -8.50
C LYS A 416 -16.55 -19.23 -9.77
N ASP A 417 -17.61 -19.58 -10.49
CA ASP A 417 -17.98 -18.86 -11.70
C ASP A 417 -19.44 -19.12 -12.10
N ILE A 418 -19.96 -18.27 -12.99
CA ILE A 418 -21.25 -18.40 -13.67
C ILE A 418 -20.99 -18.44 -15.16
N SER A 419 -21.52 -19.44 -15.88
CA SER A 419 -21.32 -19.54 -17.34
C SER A 419 -21.82 -18.29 -18.08
N ALA A 420 -21.22 -17.99 -19.24
CA ALA A 420 -21.53 -16.77 -20.00
C ALA A 420 -23.00 -16.65 -20.42
N ASP A 421 -23.71 -17.78 -20.56
CA ASP A 421 -25.14 -17.84 -20.84
C ASP A 421 -26.03 -17.77 -19.60
N GLY A 422 -25.42 -17.69 -18.40
CA GLY A 422 -26.12 -17.59 -17.11
C GLY A 422 -26.88 -18.87 -16.71
N THR A 423 -26.62 -20.03 -17.35
CA THR A 423 -27.38 -21.27 -17.08
C THR A 423 -26.67 -22.25 -16.17
N LYS A 424 -25.35 -22.13 -16.00
CA LYS A 424 -24.52 -23.04 -15.20
C LYS A 424 -23.79 -22.31 -14.10
N LEU A 425 -23.66 -22.97 -12.95
CA LEU A 425 -22.94 -22.50 -11.79
C LEU A 425 -21.79 -23.45 -11.47
N LEU A 426 -20.59 -22.91 -11.30
CA LEU A 426 -19.42 -23.63 -10.80
C LEU A 426 -19.19 -23.26 -9.34
N PHE A 427 -19.17 -24.24 -8.45
CA PHE A 427 -18.91 -24.00 -7.03
C PHE A 427 -18.11 -25.15 -6.41
N THR A 428 -17.57 -24.91 -5.23
CA THR A 428 -16.81 -25.92 -4.48
C THR A 428 -17.38 -26.07 -3.08
N THR A 429 -17.19 -27.26 -2.51
CA THR A 429 -17.30 -27.48 -1.07
C THR A 429 -15.96 -27.93 -0.51
N THR A 430 -15.67 -27.58 0.73
CA THR A 430 -14.48 -28.03 1.45
C THR A 430 -14.91 -28.76 2.71
N GLU A 431 -14.41 -29.97 2.86
CA GLU A 431 -14.63 -30.82 4.04
C GLU A 431 -13.29 -31.06 4.74
N MET A 432 -13.29 -30.93 6.08
CA MET A 432 -12.15 -31.37 6.88
C MET A 432 -12.24 -32.87 7.10
N VAL A 433 -11.20 -33.59 6.69
CA VAL A 433 -11.13 -35.05 6.74
C VAL A 433 -9.84 -35.48 7.43
N ASP A 434 -9.94 -35.99 8.64
CA ASP A 434 -8.79 -36.34 9.48
C ASP A 434 -7.96 -37.51 8.92
N SER A 435 -8.55 -38.32 8.05
CA SER A 435 -7.90 -39.49 7.42
C SER A 435 -7.03 -39.13 6.21
N VAL A 436 -7.08 -37.89 5.72
CA VAL A 436 -6.26 -37.43 4.58
C VAL A 436 -5.21 -36.44 5.03
N ARG A 437 -4.01 -36.51 4.44
CA ARG A 437 -2.96 -35.53 4.68
C ARG A 437 -3.38 -34.20 4.06
N VAL A 438 -3.06 -33.06 4.72
CA VAL A 438 -3.57 -31.71 4.55
C VAL A 438 -4.97 -31.51 5.17
N TYR A 439 -5.67 -32.54 5.59
CA TYR A 439 -6.96 -32.52 6.28
C TYR A 439 -8.11 -31.82 5.52
N MET A 440 -7.94 -31.50 4.25
CA MET A 440 -8.96 -30.84 3.44
C MET A 440 -9.27 -31.65 2.19
N LEU A 441 -10.55 -31.95 1.98
CA LEU A 441 -11.06 -32.52 0.75
C LEU A 441 -11.95 -31.48 0.06
N GLN A 442 -11.52 -31.03 -1.11
CA GLN A 442 -12.29 -30.12 -1.95
C GLN A 442 -13.01 -30.89 -3.03
N ARG A 443 -14.30 -30.58 -3.21
CA ARG A 443 -15.14 -31.12 -4.28
C ARG A 443 -15.60 -29.99 -5.18
N ILE A 444 -15.46 -30.15 -6.49
CA ILE A 444 -15.80 -29.17 -7.51
C ILE A 444 -17.06 -29.65 -8.22
N TYR A 445 -18.09 -28.80 -8.19
CA TYR A 445 -19.42 -29.11 -8.69
C TYR A 445 -19.84 -28.18 -9.81
N LEU A 446 -20.57 -28.76 -10.78
CA LEU A 446 -21.30 -28.07 -11.82
C LEU A 446 -22.79 -28.21 -11.54
N MET A 447 -23.52 -27.09 -11.47
CA MET A 447 -24.98 -27.06 -11.33
C MET A 447 -25.64 -26.47 -12.58
N ASP A 448 -26.68 -27.14 -13.12
CA ASP A 448 -27.60 -26.51 -14.07
C ASP A 448 -28.62 -25.68 -13.26
N LEU A 449 -28.67 -24.37 -13.49
CA LEU A 449 -29.52 -23.47 -12.71
C LEU A 449 -31.05 -23.60 -13.03
N ARG A 450 -31.42 -24.25 -14.11
CA ARG A 450 -32.81 -24.49 -14.46
C ARG A 450 -33.35 -25.74 -13.78
N THR A 451 -32.58 -26.84 -13.84
CA THR A 451 -33.02 -28.15 -13.32
C THR A 451 -32.61 -28.38 -11.88
N ARG A 452 -31.58 -27.60 -11.39
CA ARG A 452 -30.91 -27.81 -10.10
C ARG A 452 -30.11 -29.11 -10.04
N GLU A 453 -29.98 -29.82 -11.14
CA GLU A 453 -29.11 -30.99 -11.19
C GLU A 453 -27.65 -30.54 -10.95
N THR A 454 -26.95 -31.28 -10.10
CA THR A 454 -25.62 -30.99 -9.65
C THR A 454 -24.73 -32.18 -9.92
N GLU A 455 -23.67 -31.97 -10.69
CA GLU A 455 -22.65 -32.96 -11.05
C GLU A 455 -21.36 -32.70 -10.28
N LEU A 456 -20.77 -33.74 -9.66
CA LEU A 456 -19.42 -33.71 -9.15
C LEU A 456 -18.44 -33.88 -10.33
N LEU A 457 -17.69 -32.83 -10.67
CA LEU A 457 -16.71 -32.89 -11.75
C LEU A 457 -15.44 -33.63 -11.32
N TRP A 458 -14.85 -33.27 -10.18
CA TRP A 458 -13.75 -33.98 -9.54
C TRP A 458 -13.65 -33.58 -8.06
N GLN A 459 -12.84 -34.32 -7.33
CA GLN A 459 -12.43 -34.01 -5.97
C GLN A 459 -10.91 -34.07 -5.82
N THR A 460 -10.37 -33.33 -4.88
CA THR A 460 -8.93 -33.27 -4.65
C THR A 460 -8.60 -32.97 -3.18
N VAL A 461 -7.52 -33.54 -2.68
CA VAL A 461 -6.87 -33.16 -1.42
C VAL A 461 -5.70 -32.21 -1.66
N GLN A 462 -5.36 -31.99 -2.92
CA GLN A 462 -4.31 -31.08 -3.34
C GLN A 462 -4.87 -29.68 -3.56
N ARG A 463 -3.99 -28.68 -3.59
CA ARG A 463 -4.41 -27.28 -3.75
C ARG A 463 -5.16 -27.07 -5.05
N PHE A 464 -6.40 -26.60 -4.93
CA PHE A 464 -7.20 -26.00 -5.99
C PHE A 464 -7.28 -24.49 -5.75
N SER A 465 -6.84 -23.67 -6.71
CA SER A 465 -6.81 -22.21 -6.57
C SER A 465 -8.03 -21.55 -7.21
N GLY A 466 -8.60 -22.13 -8.27
CA GLY A 466 -9.81 -21.63 -8.91
C GLY A 466 -10.05 -22.23 -10.29
N ALA A 467 -11.25 -21.98 -10.80
CA ALA A 467 -11.63 -22.30 -12.16
C ALA A 467 -12.65 -21.30 -12.70
N ALA A 468 -12.66 -21.07 -14.01
CA ALA A 468 -13.63 -20.25 -14.72
C ALA A 468 -14.03 -20.89 -16.03
N PHE A 469 -15.29 -20.66 -16.46
CA PHE A 469 -15.82 -21.15 -17.72
C PHE A 469 -15.14 -20.46 -18.92
N SER A 470 -14.85 -21.23 -19.95
CA SER A 470 -14.65 -20.66 -21.28
C SER A 470 -15.94 -19.99 -21.77
N PRO A 471 -15.87 -19.02 -22.70
CA PRO A 471 -17.05 -18.28 -23.16
C PRO A 471 -18.17 -19.16 -23.75
N ASP A 472 -17.80 -20.32 -24.33
CA ASP A 472 -18.75 -21.32 -24.87
C ASP A 472 -19.27 -22.29 -23.79
N ALA A 473 -18.86 -22.13 -22.54
CA ALA A 473 -19.19 -22.96 -21.38
C ALA A 473 -18.96 -24.48 -21.59
N ARG A 474 -18.01 -24.84 -22.48
CA ARG A 474 -17.62 -26.23 -22.74
C ARG A 474 -16.34 -26.64 -22.04
N LYS A 475 -15.54 -25.67 -21.59
CA LYS A 475 -14.25 -25.88 -20.93
C LYS A 475 -14.15 -25.03 -19.68
N LEU A 476 -13.27 -25.46 -18.77
CA LEU A 476 -12.84 -24.64 -17.64
C LEU A 476 -11.34 -24.36 -17.78
N PHE A 477 -10.97 -23.10 -17.57
CA PHE A 477 -9.59 -22.76 -17.25
C PHE A 477 -9.42 -22.99 -15.74
N VAL A 478 -8.47 -23.84 -15.36
CA VAL A 478 -8.30 -24.29 -13.97
C VAL A 478 -6.88 -24.00 -13.51
N VAL A 479 -6.73 -23.54 -12.26
CA VAL A 479 -5.43 -23.32 -11.62
C VAL A 479 -5.39 -24.10 -10.31
N GLY A 480 -4.30 -24.82 -10.11
CA GLY A 480 -4.07 -25.59 -8.89
C GLY A 480 -2.71 -26.25 -8.85
N SER A 481 -2.52 -27.13 -7.88
CA SER A 481 -1.33 -27.97 -7.84
C SER A 481 -1.26 -28.90 -9.03
N GLU A 482 -0.06 -29.16 -9.52
CA GLU A 482 0.18 -30.16 -10.59
C GLU A 482 -0.40 -31.53 -10.27
N SER A 483 -0.34 -31.94 -9.01
CA SER A 483 -0.83 -33.22 -8.54
C SER A 483 -2.37 -33.28 -8.37
N MET A 484 -3.08 -32.18 -8.57
CA MET A 484 -4.55 -32.13 -8.46
C MET A 484 -5.25 -33.12 -9.40
N PHE A 485 -4.69 -33.32 -10.60
CA PHE A 485 -5.13 -34.29 -11.59
C PHE A 485 -4.13 -35.45 -11.71
N ALA A 486 -3.69 -36.02 -10.59
CA ALA A 486 -2.72 -37.10 -10.56
C ALA A 486 -3.24 -38.40 -11.18
N ASP A 487 -4.57 -38.63 -11.12
CA ASP A 487 -5.22 -39.76 -11.76
C ASP A 487 -5.09 -39.67 -13.29
N PRO A 488 -4.47 -40.66 -13.96
CA PRO A 488 -4.32 -40.69 -15.43
C PRO A 488 -5.65 -40.56 -16.17
N ALA A 489 -6.78 -40.89 -15.55
CA ALA A 489 -8.10 -40.71 -16.13
C ALA A 489 -8.44 -39.24 -16.46
N PHE A 490 -7.82 -38.28 -15.76
CA PHE A 490 -8.07 -36.85 -15.95
C PHE A 490 -7.02 -36.14 -16.81
N VAL A 491 -5.78 -36.64 -16.88
CA VAL A 491 -4.68 -35.96 -17.53
C VAL A 491 -4.20 -36.73 -18.75
N ASN A 492 -4.53 -36.26 -19.93
CA ASN A 492 -4.15 -36.90 -21.20
C ASN A 492 -2.87 -36.32 -21.83
N SER A 493 -2.37 -35.17 -21.38
CA SER A 493 -1.17 -34.51 -21.92
C SER A 493 0.12 -34.82 -21.16
N ARG A 494 0.10 -35.75 -20.20
CA ARG A 494 1.32 -36.21 -19.52
C ARG A 494 2.18 -37.03 -20.44
N GLN A 495 3.50 -36.76 -20.39
CA GLN A 495 4.48 -37.56 -21.09
C GLN A 495 5.07 -38.65 -20.17
N PRO A 496 5.46 -39.81 -20.72
CA PRO A 496 6.22 -40.79 -19.94
C PRO A 496 7.48 -40.17 -19.32
N GLY A 497 7.65 -40.32 -18.01
CA GLY A 497 8.79 -39.73 -17.28
C GLY A 497 8.56 -38.38 -16.65
N ASP A 498 7.38 -37.78 -16.81
CA ASP A 498 7.03 -36.54 -16.07
C ASP A 498 7.04 -36.82 -14.56
N SER A 499 7.84 -36.03 -13.83
CA SER A 499 7.82 -36.02 -12.37
C SER A 499 6.55 -35.33 -11.87
N LEU A 500 5.94 -35.92 -10.83
CA LEU A 500 4.81 -35.36 -10.11
C LEU A 500 5.30 -34.79 -8.80
N TYR A 501 5.07 -33.51 -8.56
CA TYR A 501 5.39 -32.83 -7.32
C TYR A 501 4.15 -32.75 -6.44
N VAL A 502 4.02 -33.69 -5.48
CA VAL A 502 2.90 -33.76 -4.55
C VAL A 502 3.05 -32.64 -3.51
N ASN A 503 1.93 -31.98 -3.16
CA ASN A 503 1.89 -30.83 -2.24
C ASN A 503 2.72 -29.62 -2.71
N ASP A 504 2.90 -29.49 -4.00
CA ASP A 504 3.46 -28.28 -4.60
C ASP A 504 2.45 -27.11 -4.44
N TYR A 505 2.97 -25.94 -4.09
CA TYR A 505 2.17 -24.73 -3.89
C TYR A 505 2.16 -23.83 -5.12
N ASN A 506 2.85 -24.22 -6.17
CA ASN A 506 2.88 -23.50 -7.44
C ASN A 506 1.51 -23.58 -8.11
N GLY A 507 0.91 -22.44 -8.44
CA GLY A 507 -0.34 -22.38 -9.19
C GLY A 507 -0.11 -22.71 -10.65
N THR A 508 -0.49 -23.91 -11.06
CA THR A 508 -0.26 -24.46 -12.41
C THR A 508 -1.55 -24.42 -13.22
N PRO A 509 -1.56 -23.93 -14.48
CA PRO A 509 -2.75 -23.86 -15.31
C PRO A 509 -3.04 -25.16 -16.05
N PHE A 510 -4.34 -25.47 -16.12
CA PHE A 510 -4.94 -26.58 -16.88
C PHE A 510 -6.14 -26.09 -17.68
N ILE A 511 -6.51 -26.85 -18.72
CA ILE A 511 -7.83 -26.78 -19.34
C ILE A 511 -8.58 -28.08 -19.03
N PHE A 512 -9.74 -27.97 -18.40
CA PHE A 512 -10.63 -29.11 -18.16
C PHE A 512 -11.78 -29.06 -19.15
N ASP A 513 -11.93 -30.12 -19.93
CA ASP A 513 -13.00 -30.27 -20.93
C ASP A 513 -14.24 -30.88 -20.26
N LEU A 514 -15.37 -30.15 -20.30
CA LEU A 514 -16.62 -30.55 -19.64
C LEU A 514 -17.34 -31.70 -20.35
N ASP A 515 -17.13 -31.88 -21.65
CA ASP A 515 -17.76 -32.95 -22.43
C ASP A 515 -17.02 -34.28 -22.23
N THR A 516 -15.69 -34.25 -22.30
CA THR A 516 -14.85 -35.46 -22.21
C THR A 516 -14.39 -35.78 -20.79
N LYS A 517 -14.53 -34.83 -19.84
CA LYS A 517 -14.03 -34.88 -18.46
C LYS A 517 -12.51 -35.05 -18.38
N GLN A 518 -11.78 -34.58 -19.37
CA GLN A 518 -10.32 -34.68 -19.44
C GLN A 518 -9.66 -33.34 -19.01
N ALA A 519 -8.55 -33.43 -18.28
CA ALA A 519 -7.72 -32.30 -17.93
C ALA A 519 -6.46 -32.27 -18.79
N HIS A 520 -6.23 -31.15 -19.47
CA HIS A 520 -5.04 -30.92 -20.31
C HIS A 520 -4.04 -30.05 -19.54
N PHE A 521 -2.84 -30.59 -19.33
CA PHE A 521 -1.76 -29.93 -18.58
C PHE A 521 -1.04 -28.92 -19.48
N ILE A 522 -1.51 -27.68 -19.55
CA ILE A 522 -0.89 -26.62 -20.35
C ILE A 522 0.26 -25.90 -19.64
N GLY A 523 0.38 -26.03 -18.32
CA GLY A 523 1.36 -25.33 -17.48
C GLY A 523 2.73 -26.01 -17.38
N ARG A 524 3.03 -27.07 -18.13
CA ARG A 524 4.26 -27.87 -18.02
C ARG A 524 5.54 -27.03 -18.01
N ASP A 525 5.70 -26.16 -18.97
CA ASP A 525 6.88 -25.30 -19.18
C ASP A 525 6.69 -23.88 -18.66
N PHE A 526 5.56 -23.62 -18.03
CA PHE A 526 5.25 -22.32 -17.44
C PHE A 526 5.77 -22.26 -16.01
N ARG A 527 6.90 -21.61 -15.81
CA ARG A 527 7.58 -21.52 -14.50
C ARG A 527 6.94 -20.60 -13.48
N PRO A 528 6.31 -19.45 -13.87
CA PRO A 528 5.63 -18.59 -12.92
C PRO A 528 4.44 -19.28 -12.25
N SER A 529 4.11 -18.86 -11.01
CA SER A 529 2.98 -19.41 -10.26
C SER A 529 1.74 -18.53 -10.42
N VAL A 530 0.68 -19.04 -11.01
CA VAL A 530 -0.58 -18.31 -11.24
C VAL A 530 -1.34 -18.13 -9.93
N GLY A 531 -1.61 -16.86 -9.57
CA GLY A 531 -2.39 -16.49 -8.39
C GLY A 531 -3.79 -15.96 -8.70
N TRP A 532 -3.98 -15.40 -9.89
CA TRP A 532 -5.27 -14.87 -10.36
C TRP A 532 -5.36 -15.01 -11.87
N PHE A 533 -6.59 -15.15 -12.38
CA PHE A 533 -6.85 -15.19 -13.81
C PHE A 533 -8.27 -14.72 -14.14
N SER A 534 -8.45 -14.28 -15.40
CA SER A 534 -9.74 -13.91 -15.96
C SER A 534 -9.71 -14.00 -17.47
N PHE A 535 -10.82 -14.36 -18.10
CA PHE A 535 -10.98 -14.20 -19.54
C PHE A 535 -11.04 -12.71 -19.90
N ASP A 536 -10.49 -12.36 -21.05
CA ASP A 536 -10.73 -11.05 -21.65
C ASP A 536 -12.18 -10.94 -22.16
N PRO A 537 -12.74 -9.73 -22.34
CA PRO A 537 -14.12 -9.58 -22.80
C PRO A 537 -14.45 -10.23 -24.15
N THR A 538 -13.42 -10.49 -24.97
CA THR A 538 -13.60 -11.20 -26.27
C THR A 538 -13.58 -12.72 -26.12
N GLY A 539 -13.16 -13.23 -24.97
CA GLY A 539 -13.02 -14.66 -24.69
C GLY A 539 -11.89 -15.38 -25.43
N ARG A 540 -10.99 -14.61 -26.07
CA ARG A 540 -9.87 -15.18 -26.85
C ARG A 540 -8.66 -15.49 -25.99
N CYS A 541 -8.46 -14.71 -24.94
CA CYS A 541 -7.32 -14.83 -24.05
C CYS A 541 -7.74 -15.01 -22.59
N VAL A 542 -6.96 -15.78 -21.85
CA VAL A 542 -6.98 -15.79 -20.40
C VAL A 542 -5.80 -14.96 -19.92
N TYR A 543 -6.08 -13.88 -19.21
CA TYR A 543 -5.06 -13.08 -18.54
C TYR A 543 -4.83 -13.62 -17.13
N MET A 544 -3.56 -13.66 -16.71
CA MET A 544 -3.14 -14.26 -15.47
C MET A 544 -2.14 -13.36 -14.75
N LEU A 545 -2.36 -13.09 -13.47
CA LEU A 545 -1.32 -12.57 -12.60
C LEU A 545 -0.53 -13.77 -12.06
N ALA A 546 0.75 -13.80 -12.35
CA ALA A 546 1.62 -14.88 -11.94
C ALA A 546 2.87 -14.37 -11.24
N THR A 547 3.19 -14.99 -10.11
CA THR A 547 4.43 -14.74 -9.38
C THR A 547 5.59 -15.31 -10.19
N GLU A 548 6.55 -14.45 -10.51
CA GLU A 548 7.80 -14.80 -11.19
C GLU A 548 8.96 -14.18 -10.42
N GLY A 549 9.76 -15.01 -9.78
CA GLY A 549 10.80 -14.53 -8.88
C GLY A 549 10.20 -13.76 -7.69
N ASP A 550 10.66 -12.53 -7.50
CA ASP A 550 10.23 -11.61 -6.46
C ASP A 550 9.24 -10.54 -6.96
N GLY A 551 8.59 -10.79 -8.10
CA GLY A 551 7.58 -9.93 -8.70
C GLY A 551 6.31 -10.67 -9.10
N VAL A 552 5.25 -9.92 -9.39
CA VAL A 552 3.99 -10.43 -9.95
C VAL A 552 3.75 -9.79 -11.31
N ASN A 553 3.77 -10.62 -12.35
CA ASN A 553 3.67 -10.19 -13.72
C ASN A 553 2.33 -10.61 -14.35
N LEU A 554 1.91 -9.88 -15.39
CA LEU A 554 0.73 -10.21 -16.18
C LEU A 554 1.14 -11.06 -17.38
N TYR A 555 0.47 -12.19 -17.54
CA TYR A 555 0.60 -13.10 -18.67
C TYR A 555 -0.75 -13.26 -19.36
N ALA A 556 -0.71 -13.62 -20.63
CA ALA A 556 -1.89 -14.00 -21.39
C ALA A 556 -1.65 -15.37 -22.08
N TYR A 557 -2.66 -16.25 -21.97
CA TYR A 557 -2.75 -17.50 -22.70
C TYR A 557 -3.83 -17.38 -23.76
N ARG A 558 -3.55 -17.73 -25.02
CA ARG A 558 -4.53 -17.76 -26.10
C ARG A 558 -5.22 -19.12 -26.16
N MET A 559 -6.54 -19.12 -26.04
CA MET A 559 -7.34 -20.36 -26.10
C MET A 559 -7.18 -21.14 -27.40
N GLU A 560 -6.91 -20.44 -28.51
CA GLU A 560 -6.70 -21.04 -29.85
C GLU A 560 -5.33 -21.69 -30.03
N SER A 561 -4.38 -21.50 -29.09
CA SER A 561 -3.01 -22.02 -29.24
C SER A 561 -2.91 -23.56 -29.11
N GLY A 562 -3.99 -24.20 -28.70
CA GLY A 562 -4.04 -25.66 -28.49
C GLY A 562 -3.33 -26.10 -27.20
N TYR A 563 -3.44 -27.40 -26.91
CA TYR A 563 -2.95 -27.96 -25.65
C TYR A 563 -1.51 -28.49 -25.73
N ASP A 564 -1.08 -28.90 -26.93
CA ASP A 564 0.22 -29.55 -27.12
C ASP A 564 1.39 -28.57 -27.10
N LYS A 565 1.14 -27.33 -27.51
CA LYS A 565 2.15 -26.25 -27.55
C LYS A 565 1.52 -24.95 -27.00
N PRO A 566 1.21 -24.88 -25.72
CA PRO A 566 0.60 -23.69 -25.15
C PRO A 566 1.56 -22.50 -25.21
N VAL A 567 1.04 -21.32 -25.57
CA VAL A 567 1.83 -20.09 -25.67
C VAL A 567 1.37 -19.12 -24.59
N PHE A 568 2.26 -18.82 -23.68
CA PHE A 568 2.09 -17.80 -22.65
C PHE A 568 2.86 -16.54 -23.05
N THR A 569 2.19 -15.43 -23.15
CA THR A 569 2.78 -14.14 -23.53
C THR A 569 2.83 -13.23 -22.31
N ARG A 570 4.02 -12.79 -21.93
CA ARG A 570 4.16 -11.75 -20.90
C ARG A 570 3.65 -10.41 -21.46
N VAL A 571 2.77 -9.75 -20.70
CA VAL A 571 2.24 -8.42 -21.00
C VAL A 571 3.05 -7.40 -20.21
N PRO A 572 3.82 -6.52 -20.86
CA PRO A 572 4.63 -5.55 -20.12
C PRO A 572 3.74 -4.51 -19.43
N LEU A 573 3.95 -4.34 -18.13
CA LEU A 573 3.32 -3.34 -17.30
C LEU A 573 4.38 -2.52 -16.57
N LYS A 574 4.02 -1.35 -16.05
CA LYS A 574 4.94 -0.42 -15.35
C LYS A 574 5.22 -0.79 -13.89
N THR A 575 4.75 -1.93 -13.43
CA THR A 575 4.85 -2.38 -12.05
C THR A 575 5.80 -3.57 -11.91
N HIS A 576 6.49 -3.70 -10.78
CA HIS A 576 7.19 -4.94 -10.40
C HIS A 576 6.21 -5.96 -9.82
N ASN A 577 5.24 -5.46 -9.05
CA ASN A 577 4.16 -6.25 -8.50
C ASN A 577 2.85 -5.67 -9.00
N THR A 578 2.24 -6.34 -9.95
CA THR A 578 0.86 -6.07 -10.35
C THR A 578 -0.06 -6.76 -9.34
N GLU A 579 -0.82 -5.98 -8.60
CA GLU A 579 -1.67 -6.54 -7.54
C GLU A 579 -3.02 -7.00 -8.07
N GLN A 580 -3.61 -6.20 -8.96
CA GLN A 580 -4.96 -6.48 -9.47
C GLN A 580 -5.13 -5.94 -10.89
N VAL A 581 -6.01 -6.62 -11.63
CA VAL A 581 -6.37 -6.25 -13.00
C VAL A 581 -7.89 -6.33 -13.16
N ALA A 582 -8.46 -5.36 -13.85
CA ALA A 582 -9.84 -5.38 -14.33
C ALA A 582 -9.83 -5.08 -15.85
N MET A 583 -10.74 -5.72 -16.58
CA MET A 583 -10.87 -5.59 -18.02
C MET A 583 -12.31 -5.27 -18.41
N GLY A 584 -12.50 -4.42 -19.42
CA GLY A 584 -13.81 -4.06 -19.95
C GLY A 584 -13.67 -3.29 -21.26
N GLY A 585 -14.44 -3.65 -22.29
CA GLY A 585 -14.26 -3.10 -23.63
C GLY A 585 -12.82 -3.23 -24.09
N ASP A 586 -12.22 -2.14 -24.54
CA ASP A 586 -10.80 -2.06 -24.92
C ASP A 586 -9.89 -1.54 -23.79
N TYR A 587 -10.38 -1.53 -22.54
CA TYR A 587 -9.63 -1.01 -21.41
C TYR A 587 -9.17 -2.11 -20.47
N MET A 588 -7.98 -1.91 -19.93
CA MET A 588 -7.43 -2.64 -18.79
C MET A 588 -7.08 -1.62 -17.72
N LEU A 589 -7.61 -1.78 -16.52
CA LEU A 589 -7.26 -1.00 -15.34
C LEU A 589 -6.52 -1.91 -14.37
N TYR A 590 -5.28 -1.57 -14.06
CA TYR A 590 -4.48 -2.36 -13.14
C TYR A 590 -3.86 -1.52 -12.04
N THR A 591 -3.62 -2.15 -10.91
CA THR A 591 -2.91 -1.55 -9.77
C THR A 591 -1.63 -2.32 -9.49
N GLY A 592 -0.64 -1.63 -9.00
CA GLY A 592 0.61 -2.27 -8.62
C GLY A 592 1.65 -1.28 -8.12
N THR A 593 2.75 -1.83 -7.61
CA THR A 593 3.82 -1.14 -6.91
C THR A 593 5.18 -1.53 -7.49
N THR A 594 6.21 -0.76 -7.15
CA THR A 594 7.61 -1.13 -7.37
C THR A 594 8.34 -1.16 -6.01
N ALA A 595 9.63 -1.46 -6.01
CA ALA A 595 10.43 -1.37 -4.79
C ALA A 595 10.59 0.06 -4.25
N SER A 596 10.32 1.07 -5.10
CA SER A 596 10.51 2.50 -4.80
C SER A 596 9.26 3.35 -4.95
N GLU A 597 8.14 2.77 -5.36
CA GLU A 597 6.89 3.49 -5.61
C GLU A 597 5.71 2.77 -4.97
N PRO A 598 4.79 3.50 -4.31
CA PRO A 598 3.59 2.92 -3.74
C PRO A 598 2.64 2.38 -4.82
N VAL A 599 1.55 1.76 -4.40
CA VAL A 599 0.54 1.27 -5.32
C VAL A 599 -0.09 2.42 -6.08
N ARG A 600 -0.03 2.34 -7.41
CA ARG A 600 -0.66 3.26 -8.36
C ARG A 600 -1.74 2.54 -9.15
N ALA A 601 -2.68 3.29 -9.72
CA ALA A 601 -3.64 2.79 -10.69
C ALA A 601 -3.31 3.28 -12.09
N TYR A 602 -3.24 2.34 -13.03
CA TYR A 602 -2.92 2.59 -14.43
C TYR A 602 -4.08 2.18 -15.32
N LEU A 603 -4.52 3.07 -16.19
CA LEU A 603 -5.51 2.79 -17.23
C LEU A 603 -4.81 2.60 -18.56
N SER A 604 -4.93 1.41 -19.12
CA SER A 604 -4.35 1.01 -20.41
C SER A 604 -5.46 0.79 -21.45
N LYS A 605 -5.36 1.41 -22.61
CA LYS A 605 -6.34 1.29 -23.71
C LYS A 605 -5.72 0.62 -24.92
N GLY A 606 -6.38 -0.40 -25.44
CA GLY A 606 -6.00 -1.15 -26.64
C GLY A 606 -6.67 -2.53 -26.69
N PRO A 607 -6.60 -3.23 -27.81
CA PRO A 607 -7.32 -4.50 -28.01
C PRO A 607 -6.84 -5.57 -27.01
N LEU A 608 -7.76 -6.08 -26.21
CA LEU A 608 -7.48 -7.09 -25.17
C LEU A 608 -7.28 -8.50 -25.77
N GLY A 609 -7.97 -8.83 -26.85
CA GLY A 609 -7.81 -10.13 -27.54
C GLY A 609 -6.44 -10.32 -28.22
N ASN A 610 -5.55 -9.31 -28.17
CA ASN A 610 -4.18 -9.40 -28.64
C ASN A 610 -3.20 -8.89 -27.57
N PRO A 611 -2.56 -9.79 -26.79
CA PRO A 611 -1.67 -9.40 -25.70
C PRO A 611 -0.40 -8.66 -26.14
N GLN A 612 -0.01 -8.75 -27.41
CA GLN A 612 1.15 -8.07 -27.99
C GLN A 612 0.81 -6.71 -28.62
N ALA A 613 -0.47 -6.33 -28.68
CA ALA A 613 -0.88 -5.06 -29.25
C ALA A 613 -0.32 -3.87 -28.43
N ARG A 614 0.08 -2.83 -29.15
CA ARG A 614 0.47 -1.57 -28.53
C ARG A 614 -0.74 -0.94 -27.83
N ARG A 615 -0.54 -0.50 -26.60
CA ARG A 615 -1.55 0.16 -25.76
C ARG A 615 -1.09 1.54 -25.37
N SER A 616 -2.02 2.47 -25.27
CA SER A 616 -1.79 3.75 -24.59
C SER A 616 -2.03 3.56 -23.10
N GLU A 617 -1.22 4.20 -22.27
CA GLU A 617 -1.30 4.05 -20.83
C GLU A 617 -1.22 5.40 -20.13
N THR A 618 -2.10 5.61 -19.16
CA THR A 618 -2.16 6.80 -18.30
C THR A 618 -2.23 6.40 -16.83
N VAL A 619 -1.64 7.21 -15.96
CA VAL A 619 -1.81 7.06 -14.52
C VAL A 619 -3.17 7.65 -14.16
N LEU A 620 -4.03 6.85 -13.55
CA LEU A 620 -5.37 7.27 -13.11
C LEU A 620 -5.38 7.79 -11.68
N LEU A 621 -4.63 7.13 -10.78
CA LEU A 621 -4.42 7.54 -9.40
C LEU A 621 -2.95 7.36 -9.05
N ASP A 622 -2.34 8.40 -8.53
CA ASP A 622 -0.93 8.44 -8.18
C ASP A 622 -0.69 8.96 -6.75
N PRO A 623 -0.77 8.11 -5.73
CA PRO A 623 -0.36 8.48 -4.38
C PRO A 623 1.12 8.87 -4.28
N GLN A 624 1.95 8.42 -5.22
CA GLN A 624 3.37 8.74 -5.27
C GLN A 624 3.64 10.21 -5.58
N GLN A 625 2.76 10.86 -6.34
CA GLN A 625 2.89 12.29 -6.62
C GLN A 625 2.98 13.08 -5.30
N SER A 626 2.17 12.67 -4.33
CA SER A 626 2.21 13.23 -2.97
C SER A 626 3.58 13.07 -2.29
N LEU A 627 4.24 11.91 -2.42
CA LEU A 627 5.58 11.68 -1.86
C LEU A 627 6.65 12.51 -2.59
N ALA A 628 6.58 12.57 -3.92
CA ALA A 628 7.50 13.35 -4.73
C ALA A 628 7.37 14.86 -4.46
N ASP A 629 6.14 15.38 -4.38
CA ASP A 629 5.84 16.77 -4.08
C ASP A 629 6.30 17.16 -2.67
N GLN A 630 6.30 16.20 -1.75
CA GLN A 630 6.84 16.36 -0.41
C GLN A 630 8.36 16.21 -0.35
N GLY A 631 9.04 15.88 -1.44
CA GLY A 631 10.49 15.66 -1.46
C GLY A 631 10.92 14.40 -0.69
N VAL A 632 10.03 13.41 -0.54
CA VAL A 632 10.34 12.16 0.14
C VAL A 632 11.24 11.30 -0.73
N ALA A 633 12.43 11.00 -0.23
CA ALA A 633 13.39 10.14 -0.90
C ALA A 633 13.25 8.68 -0.43
N VAL A 634 13.30 7.76 -1.37
CA VAL A 634 13.44 6.32 -1.12
C VAL A 634 14.87 5.88 -1.32
N ASN A 635 15.29 4.81 -0.64
CA ASN A 635 16.67 4.34 -0.69
C ASN A 635 16.94 3.58 -1.99
N HIS A 636 18.20 3.60 -2.43
CA HIS A 636 18.67 2.82 -3.57
C HIS A 636 18.64 1.33 -3.27
N TRP A 637 18.46 0.52 -4.30
CA TRP A 637 18.45 -0.93 -4.20
C TRP A 637 18.91 -1.57 -5.52
N PHE A 638 19.37 -2.81 -5.48
CA PHE A 638 19.72 -3.60 -6.66
C PHE A 638 19.60 -5.11 -6.41
N ASP A 639 19.47 -5.85 -7.50
CA ASP A 639 19.32 -7.29 -7.47
C ASP A 639 20.66 -8.02 -7.40
N LEU A 640 20.63 -9.17 -6.72
CA LEU A 640 21.76 -10.05 -6.50
C LEU A 640 21.40 -11.52 -6.82
N LYS A 641 22.43 -12.28 -7.08
CA LYS A 641 22.36 -13.75 -7.12
C LYS A 641 23.42 -14.31 -6.19
N PHE A 642 23.07 -15.36 -5.47
CA PHE A 642 23.93 -16.06 -4.54
C PHE A 642 23.96 -17.54 -4.89
N ALA A 643 25.15 -18.15 -4.84
CA ALA A 643 25.29 -19.58 -5.00
C ALA A 643 24.75 -20.31 -3.76
N THR A 644 24.05 -21.43 -3.97
CA THR A 644 23.55 -22.28 -2.90
C THR A 644 24.55 -23.39 -2.60
N PRO A 645 24.52 -24.02 -1.42
CA PRO A 645 25.35 -25.19 -1.09
C PRO A 645 25.12 -26.36 -2.06
N GLU A 646 23.98 -26.45 -2.70
CA GLU A 646 23.61 -27.52 -3.65
C GLU A 646 24.07 -27.23 -5.09
N GLY A 647 24.76 -26.12 -5.33
CA GLY A 647 25.32 -25.76 -6.65
C GLY A 647 24.35 -25.04 -7.57
N ASP A 648 23.21 -24.62 -7.08
CA ASP A 648 22.22 -23.76 -7.77
C ASP A 648 22.40 -22.29 -7.34
N SER A 649 21.46 -21.44 -7.66
CA SER A 649 21.47 -20.02 -7.24
C SER A 649 20.11 -19.56 -6.77
N ILE A 650 20.12 -18.69 -5.75
CA ILE A 650 18.95 -17.97 -5.28
C ILE A 650 19.06 -16.48 -5.58
N GLN A 651 17.90 -15.85 -5.70
CA GLN A 651 17.79 -14.40 -5.90
C GLN A 651 17.83 -13.67 -4.56
N GLY A 652 18.45 -12.48 -4.57
CA GLY A 652 18.38 -11.52 -3.46
C GLY A 652 18.22 -10.10 -3.96
N THR A 653 17.82 -9.21 -3.07
CA THR A 653 17.76 -7.77 -3.30
C THR A 653 18.41 -7.06 -2.13
N LEU A 654 19.33 -6.12 -2.41
CA LEU A 654 20.01 -5.33 -1.40
C LEU A 654 19.47 -3.90 -1.44
N TYR A 655 18.92 -3.43 -0.31
CA TYR A 655 18.54 -2.03 -0.10
C TYR A 655 19.65 -1.32 0.65
N LEU A 656 20.04 -0.16 0.15
CA LEU A 656 21.16 0.62 0.68
C LEU A 656 20.69 1.59 1.77
N PRO A 657 21.54 1.83 2.80
CA PRO A 657 21.15 2.65 3.93
C PRO A 657 21.18 4.15 3.60
N ASP A 658 20.40 4.94 4.31
CA ASP A 658 20.50 6.39 4.41
C ASP A 658 20.43 7.16 3.07
N GLY A 659 19.88 6.56 2.01
CA GLY A 659 19.83 7.17 0.68
C GLY A 659 21.19 7.22 -0.03
N LEU A 660 22.19 6.52 0.48
CA LEU A 660 23.52 6.44 -0.10
C LEU A 660 23.50 5.56 -1.36
N THR A 661 24.37 5.90 -2.31
CA THR A 661 24.63 5.08 -3.50
C THR A 661 25.62 3.96 -3.19
N LEU A 662 25.72 2.98 -4.09
CA LEU A 662 26.69 1.90 -3.95
C LEU A 662 28.13 2.44 -3.99
N GLU A 663 28.39 3.41 -4.85
CA GLU A 663 29.71 4.05 -5.01
C GLU A 663 30.13 4.78 -3.73
N GLU A 664 29.21 5.52 -3.10
CA GLU A 664 29.48 6.21 -1.83
C GLU A 664 29.78 5.22 -0.70
N LEU A 665 29.04 4.11 -0.63
CA LEU A 665 29.28 3.06 0.37
C LEU A 665 30.62 2.34 0.15
N GLN A 666 31.00 2.08 -1.10
CA GLN A 666 32.27 1.42 -1.43
C GLN A 666 33.48 2.34 -1.25
N ALA A 667 33.32 3.66 -1.47
CA ALA A 667 34.37 4.64 -1.23
C ALA A 667 34.52 4.97 0.26
N GLY A 668 33.51 4.74 1.08
CA GLY A 668 33.52 5.03 2.51
C GLY A 668 34.18 3.92 3.33
N THR A 669 34.53 4.27 4.58
CA THR A 669 35.11 3.33 5.57
C THR A 669 34.10 2.90 6.63
N LYS A 670 32.90 3.50 6.64
CA LYS A 670 31.84 3.19 7.60
C LYS A 670 31.19 1.86 7.27
N GLN A 671 31.02 1.01 8.28
CA GLN A 671 30.24 -0.21 8.18
C GLN A 671 28.83 0.00 8.75
N TYR A 672 27.87 -0.69 8.18
CA TYR A 672 26.46 -0.58 8.52
C TYR A 672 25.92 -1.92 9.03
N PRO A 673 25.05 -1.92 10.05
CA PRO A 673 24.35 -3.13 10.46
C PRO A 673 23.44 -3.63 9.33
N CYS A 674 23.24 -4.95 9.27
CA CYS A 674 22.43 -5.56 8.23
C CYS A 674 21.19 -6.27 8.82
N ILE A 675 20.04 -6.03 8.22
CA ILE A 675 18.82 -6.81 8.44
C ILE A 675 18.65 -7.77 7.27
N THR A 676 18.72 -9.08 7.55
CA THR A 676 18.39 -10.11 6.57
C THR A 676 16.90 -10.47 6.71
N TYR A 677 16.15 -10.32 5.60
CA TYR A 677 14.73 -10.58 5.54
C TYR A 677 14.40 -11.67 4.51
N TYR A 678 13.63 -12.64 4.92
CA TYR A 678 13.20 -13.77 4.11
C TYR A 678 11.88 -14.33 4.67
N TYR A 679 11.22 -15.18 3.89
CA TYR A 679 10.16 -16.04 4.39
C TYR A 679 10.66 -17.46 4.64
N GLY A 680 11.48 -18.01 3.73
CA GLY A 680 12.06 -19.34 3.85
C GLY A 680 11.08 -20.50 3.64
N GLY A 681 9.82 -20.20 3.31
CA GLY A 681 8.77 -21.14 2.93
C GLY A 681 8.32 -20.93 1.49
N THR A 682 7.07 -21.26 1.20
CA THR A 682 6.54 -21.29 -0.16
C THR A 682 6.28 -19.93 -0.80
N THR A 683 6.22 -18.84 -0.01
CA THR A 683 5.89 -17.52 -0.52
C THR A 683 7.13 -16.65 -0.69
N PRO A 684 7.40 -16.08 -1.88
CA PRO A 684 8.51 -15.15 -2.06
C PRO A 684 8.26 -13.81 -1.36
N THR A 685 9.34 -13.13 -1.00
CA THR A 685 9.32 -11.77 -0.48
C THR A 685 9.33 -10.78 -1.64
N LEU A 686 8.17 -10.24 -1.98
CA LEU A 686 8.01 -9.38 -3.16
C LEU A 686 8.68 -8.01 -3.03
N LYS A 687 9.11 -7.45 -4.15
CA LYS A 687 9.62 -6.08 -4.27
C LYS A 687 8.46 -5.09 -4.26
N SER A 688 8.07 -4.63 -3.09
CA SER A 688 6.98 -3.66 -2.91
C SER A 688 7.38 -2.63 -1.88
N LEU A 689 7.12 -1.35 -2.20
CA LEU A 689 7.28 -0.25 -1.24
C LEU A 689 6.31 -0.41 -0.07
N ASP A 690 5.06 -0.75 -0.37
CA ASP A 690 3.95 -0.87 0.58
C ASP A 690 3.84 -2.26 1.22
N ALA A 691 4.89 -3.08 1.14
CA ALA A 691 4.90 -4.40 1.74
C ALA A 691 4.73 -4.35 3.26
N ARG A 692 4.05 -5.35 3.82
CA ARG A 692 3.84 -5.51 5.28
C ARG A 692 5.13 -5.36 6.11
N TYR A 693 6.26 -5.74 5.53
CA TYR A 693 7.59 -5.61 6.11
C TYR A 693 8.34 -4.51 5.36
N PRO A 694 8.44 -3.28 5.93
CA PRO A 694 8.80 -2.07 5.20
C PRO A 694 10.31 -1.94 5.03
N LYS A 695 10.87 -2.61 4.03
CA LYS A 695 12.31 -2.65 3.72
C LYS A 695 12.93 -1.26 3.56
N GLN A 696 12.21 -0.36 2.89
CA GLN A 696 12.65 1.02 2.69
C GLN A 696 12.73 1.81 4.01
N VAL A 697 11.78 1.58 4.94
CA VAL A 697 11.83 2.21 6.28
C VAL A 697 13.06 1.74 7.04
N TRP A 698 13.37 0.44 7.04
CA TRP A 698 14.56 -0.06 7.70
C TRP A 698 15.85 0.52 7.09
N ALA A 699 15.92 0.60 5.77
CA ALA A 699 17.04 1.21 5.08
C ALA A 699 17.18 2.71 5.42
N SER A 700 16.08 3.45 5.54
CA SER A 700 16.09 4.85 5.97
C SER A 700 16.56 5.07 7.42
N HIS A 701 16.55 4.01 8.23
CA HIS A 701 17.08 4.01 9.60
C HIS A 701 18.54 3.53 9.66
N GLY A 702 19.28 3.54 8.55
CA GLY A 702 20.70 3.25 8.50
C GLY A 702 21.08 1.77 8.47
N TYR A 703 20.13 0.88 8.12
CA TYR A 703 20.41 -0.53 7.92
C TYR A 703 20.67 -0.84 6.43
N VAL A 704 21.63 -1.69 6.15
CA VAL A 704 21.61 -2.47 4.91
C VAL A 704 20.51 -3.51 5.05
N VAL A 705 19.62 -3.65 4.05
CA VAL A 705 18.55 -4.67 4.11
C VAL A 705 18.76 -5.68 2.99
N LEU A 706 19.10 -6.91 3.36
CA LEU A 706 19.29 -8.02 2.44
C LEU A 706 18.04 -8.88 2.42
N VAL A 707 17.31 -8.86 1.29
CA VAL A 707 16.12 -9.69 1.07
C VAL A 707 16.53 -10.92 0.27
N LEU A 708 16.14 -12.10 0.71
CA LEU A 708 16.52 -13.38 0.08
C LEU A 708 15.29 -14.21 -0.31
N GLN A 709 15.43 -14.94 -1.43
CA GLN A 709 14.44 -15.87 -1.96
C GLN A 709 14.99 -17.30 -1.92
N PRO A 710 15.03 -17.96 -0.75
CA PRO A 710 15.63 -19.30 -0.61
C PRO A 710 14.80 -20.36 -1.31
N SER A 711 15.37 -21.54 -1.48
CA SER A 711 14.74 -22.73 -2.07
C SER A 711 13.38 -23.04 -1.43
N GLY A 712 12.43 -23.44 -2.27
CA GLY A 712 11.05 -23.73 -1.86
C GLY A 712 10.04 -22.63 -2.19
N ALA A 713 10.48 -21.41 -2.57
CA ALA A 713 9.57 -20.32 -2.96
C ALA A 713 8.92 -20.60 -4.32
N ILE A 714 7.61 -20.27 -4.45
CA ILE A 714 6.89 -20.30 -5.74
C ILE A 714 7.43 -19.23 -6.69
N GLY A 715 7.14 -19.38 -7.99
CA GLY A 715 7.55 -18.42 -9.01
C GLY A 715 8.93 -18.67 -9.62
N TYR A 716 9.64 -19.70 -9.15
CA TYR A 716 10.92 -20.17 -9.68
C TYR A 716 10.79 -21.48 -10.43
N GLY A 717 9.59 -21.96 -10.62
CA GLY A 717 9.23 -23.25 -11.21
C GLY A 717 8.83 -24.27 -10.14
N ARG A 718 8.05 -25.26 -10.59
CA ARG A 718 7.46 -26.29 -9.73
C ARG A 718 8.51 -27.14 -8.97
N GLU A 719 9.61 -27.45 -9.62
CA GLU A 719 10.71 -28.22 -9.03
C GLU A 719 11.40 -27.46 -7.89
N PHE A 720 11.65 -26.17 -8.10
CA PHE A 720 12.22 -25.31 -7.06
C PHE A 720 11.25 -25.14 -5.87
N ALA A 721 9.96 -24.93 -6.16
CA ALA A 721 8.93 -24.82 -5.12
C ALA A 721 8.78 -26.13 -4.33
N ALA A 722 8.95 -27.30 -4.97
CA ALA A 722 8.83 -28.60 -4.33
C ALA A 722 9.97 -28.89 -3.32
N ARG A 723 11.10 -28.18 -3.36
CA ARG A 723 12.22 -28.35 -2.40
C ARG A 723 11.80 -28.08 -0.96
N HIS A 724 10.68 -27.40 -0.74
CA HIS A 724 10.14 -27.16 0.59
C HIS A 724 9.38 -28.37 1.17
N VAL A 725 8.98 -29.32 0.34
CA VAL A 725 8.13 -30.45 0.76
C VAL A 725 8.91 -31.40 1.66
N ASN A 726 8.43 -31.59 2.90
CA ASN A 726 9.07 -32.37 3.95
C ASN A 726 10.50 -31.91 4.33
N ASP A 727 10.85 -30.67 3.96
CA ASP A 727 12.08 -30.00 4.37
C ASP A 727 11.75 -28.80 5.28
N TRP A 728 11.93 -29.00 6.58
CA TRP A 728 11.64 -28.02 7.62
C TRP A 728 12.83 -27.09 7.86
N GLY A 729 13.21 -26.32 6.85
CA GLY A 729 14.19 -25.25 6.96
C GLY A 729 15.63 -25.65 6.65
N LYS A 730 15.94 -26.91 6.44
CA LYS A 730 17.32 -27.36 6.23
C LYS A 730 17.93 -26.74 4.95
N THR A 731 17.32 -26.98 3.80
CA THR A 731 17.78 -26.44 2.52
C THR A 731 17.69 -24.92 2.49
N ALA A 732 16.54 -24.35 2.86
CA ALA A 732 16.34 -22.90 2.89
C ALA A 732 17.28 -22.20 3.88
N GLY A 733 17.57 -22.79 5.03
CA GLY A 733 18.53 -22.26 6.00
C GLY A 733 19.96 -22.28 5.48
N GLY A 734 20.38 -23.35 4.81
CA GLY A 734 21.67 -23.43 4.13
C GLY A 734 21.84 -22.32 3.07
N ASP A 735 20.81 -22.10 2.27
CA ASP A 735 20.80 -21.04 1.25
C ASP A 735 20.95 -19.64 1.86
N ILE A 736 20.20 -19.37 2.94
CA ILE A 736 20.24 -18.06 3.63
C ILE A 736 21.63 -17.82 4.22
N MET A 737 22.19 -18.79 4.92
CA MET A 737 23.53 -18.66 5.54
C MET A 737 24.61 -18.43 4.49
N ALA A 738 24.59 -19.20 3.40
CA ALA A 738 25.56 -19.04 2.31
C ALA A 738 25.43 -17.67 1.62
N ALA A 739 24.18 -17.18 1.42
CA ALA A 739 23.95 -15.88 0.80
C ALA A 739 24.42 -14.73 1.70
N VAL A 740 24.17 -14.78 3.00
CA VAL A 740 24.64 -13.78 3.97
C VAL A 740 26.18 -13.72 3.99
N GLN A 741 26.85 -14.88 4.04
CA GLN A 741 28.30 -14.91 3.97
C GLN A 741 28.84 -14.28 2.68
N GLN A 742 28.30 -14.65 1.52
CA GLN A 742 28.69 -14.09 0.23
C GLN A 742 28.41 -12.59 0.15
N ALA A 743 27.32 -12.09 0.77
CA ALA A 743 27.02 -10.67 0.80
C ALA A 743 28.08 -9.90 1.61
N CYS A 744 28.50 -10.40 2.77
CA CYS A 744 29.55 -9.77 3.57
C CYS A 744 30.91 -9.77 2.86
N GLU A 745 31.24 -10.84 2.15
CA GLU A 745 32.48 -10.93 1.36
C GLU A 745 32.50 -9.94 0.18
N ARG A 746 31.35 -9.76 -0.51
CA ARG A 746 31.21 -8.85 -1.68
C ARG A 746 31.12 -7.38 -1.30
N TYR A 747 30.56 -7.09 -0.12
CA TYR A 747 30.21 -5.74 0.31
C TYR A 747 30.78 -5.43 1.69
N PRO A 748 32.05 -4.99 1.79
CA PRO A 748 32.76 -4.72 3.06
C PRO A 748 32.11 -3.64 3.92
N PHE A 749 31.19 -2.83 3.37
CA PHE A 749 30.40 -1.88 4.14
C PHE A 749 29.31 -2.55 5.00
N ILE A 750 29.06 -3.86 4.85
CA ILE A 750 28.21 -4.64 5.75
C ILE A 750 29.05 -5.03 6.99
N ASP A 751 28.59 -4.63 8.17
CA ASP A 751 29.21 -5.05 9.44
C ASP A 751 28.85 -6.51 9.74
N ALA A 752 29.75 -7.42 9.44
CA ALA A 752 29.55 -8.86 9.65
C ALA A 752 29.32 -9.24 11.15
N GLY A 753 29.69 -8.35 12.08
CA GLY A 753 29.44 -8.51 13.52
C GLY A 753 28.06 -7.99 13.95
N LYS A 754 27.29 -7.36 13.05
CA LYS A 754 25.98 -6.73 13.35
C LYS A 754 24.93 -7.14 12.32
N ILE A 755 24.73 -8.44 12.14
CA ILE A 755 23.70 -8.99 11.27
C ILE A 755 22.56 -9.50 12.13
N GLY A 756 21.36 -8.99 11.88
CA GLY A 756 20.12 -9.48 12.44
C GLY A 756 19.25 -10.09 11.35
N CYS A 757 18.36 -11.00 11.74
CA CYS A 757 17.34 -11.54 10.85
C CYS A 757 15.94 -11.29 11.40
N ILE A 758 14.98 -11.16 10.49
CA ILE A 758 13.57 -10.90 10.82
C ILE A 758 12.66 -11.72 9.91
N GLY A 759 11.62 -12.29 10.50
CA GLY A 759 10.60 -13.03 9.79
C GLY A 759 9.36 -13.24 10.62
N ALA A 760 8.26 -13.58 9.96
CA ALA A 760 6.99 -13.91 10.63
C ALA A 760 6.42 -15.21 10.07
N SER A 761 5.55 -15.87 10.84
CA SER A 761 4.99 -17.19 10.51
C SER A 761 6.14 -18.17 10.25
N TYR A 762 6.21 -18.78 9.07
CA TYR A 762 7.34 -19.64 8.70
C TYR A 762 8.69 -18.89 8.74
N GLY A 763 8.71 -17.60 8.36
CA GLY A 763 9.90 -16.76 8.50
C GLY A 763 10.32 -16.54 9.95
N GLY A 764 9.38 -16.55 10.89
CA GLY A 764 9.67 -16.54 12.34
C GLY A 764 10.30 -17.86 12.80
N PHE A 765 9.79 -19.01 12.32
CA PHE A 765 10.43 -20.31 12.52
C PHE A 765 11.87 -20.31 11.97
N MET A 766 12.08 -19.86 10.73
CA MET A 766 13.41 -19.77 10.11
C MET A 766 14.36 -18.87 10.91
N THR A 767 13.87 -17.74 11.44
CA THR A 767 14.66 -16.82 12.27
C THR A 767 15.14 -17.46 13.58
N GLN A 768 14.36 -18.39 14.13
CA GLN A 768 14.75 -19.16 15.32
C GLN A 768 15.61 -20.39 14.97
N TYR A 769 15.47 -20.90 13.75
CA TYR A 769 16.22 -22.05 13.26
C TYR A 769 17.68 -21.70 12.91
N LEU A 770 17.91 -20.49 12.37
CA LEU A 770 19.24 -19.94 12.02
C LEU A 770 19.98 -19.40 13.23
#